data_128377a8de6d496ba38147e7131a16a7
#
_entry.id   128377a8de6d496ba38147e7131a16a7
#
_cell.length_a   1.000
_cell.length_b   1.000
_cell.length_c   1.000
_cell.angle_alpha   90.00
_cell.angle_beta   90.00
_cell.angle_gamma   90.00
#
_symmetry.space_group_name_H-M   'P 1'
#
loop_
_entity.id
_entity.type
_entity.pdbx_description
1 polymer ?
#
loop_
_entity_poly.entity_id
_entity_poly.type
_entity_poly.pdbx_seq_one_letter_code
_entity_poly.pdbx_strand_id
1 'polypeptide(L)'
;MYPEDLIIITRPDLGGTEEALWITHLLHLGVGRVHIRKPGAKAEELAPLLEAIPRELRRRCILSHHIDLVTHYHLGGVHLSVKDWRACADRPAQLEPWQELGVSTHSRSELASLPFLPDYAYLSPLAPSLSKEGYGDKESWTEQELRALCRDTPFPLVALGGITPSNAPSLLRLGFRRVASLGYFQGLQLSELAEAVRTFCQPHLLLCGGIDPTSEAGITADTRHAERLGARCYTILTAITRQDSEAFHGLMPLPDAEIVGQLEALRRQDPPAVAKIGLVSSLHQVGLITSCIRRLFPLCQILWDPILRTSSGYQVLEEGDRAELERAISAVDLLLPNRYEQEVLFRGEDPLDLAKRWDTILLAKSRRSDPTQVVDVAYLPNGRTIEQSSPRVGKDRHGTGCLYATELAVVLSHMRTPEDNLSYAMGRAQRAVACYREGASLPSRERKVRLGKRMFITHGATPQEILRQTSLVVEQGLADVIQLRMKEASWSLFLATAREMQALCRSFRVPLLINDRVDIARLVDADGVHLGVEDLSPREARRLLGSEKLIGLTCHNRKELDEALVEPIDYVGLGPYRYTKTKKKLAPILGLEGYYQLQLPDYPLPVYAIGGIHPEEVSRLLDTGVYGIAMSSGLLRGLYSEDTPSTYDSFTSQNTSLC
;
A
#
# COMPACT_ATOMS: atom_id res chain seq x y z
N MET A 1 0.14 -6.71 -3.79
CA MET A 1 1.13 -6.96 -2.71
C MET A 1 2.04 -5.76 -2.60
N TYR A 2 2.47 -5.38 -1.40
CA TYR A 2 3.45 -4.31 -1.19
C TYR A 2 4.87 -4.87 -1.13
N PRO A 3 5.92 -4.08 -1.49
CA PRO A 3 7.31 -4.55 -1.37
C PRO A 3 7.70 -4.95 0.06
N GLU A 4 7.09 -4.38 1.09
CA GLU A 4 7.30 -4.75 2.50
C GLU A 4 6.79 -6.15 2.87
N ASP A 5 5.89 -6.73 2.08
CA ASP A 5 5.45 -8.13 2.23
C ASP A 5 6.45 -9.13 1.65
N LEU A 6 7.45 -8.64 0.90
CA LEU A 6 8.44 -9.46 0.22
C LEU A 6 9.70 -9.62 1.07
N ILE A 7 10.13 -10.87 1.22
CA ILE A 7 11.45 -11.25 1.73
C ILE A 7 12.27 -11.77 0.57
N ILE A 8 13.46 -11.24 0.35
CA ILE A 8 14.38 -11.77 -0.66
C ILE A 8 15.50 -12.53 0.02
N ILE A 9 15.70 -13.78 -0.38
CA ILE A 9 16.78 -14.64 0.15
C ILE A 9 17.98 -14.54 -0.79
N THR A 10 19.17 -14.28 -0.23
CA THR A 10 20.39 -14.16 -1.02
C THR A 10 20.88 -15.50 -1.57
N ARG A 11 21.75 -15.44 -2.57
CA ARG A 11 22.45 -16.62 -3.11
C ARG A 11 23.27 -17.32 -2.02
N PRO A 12 23.53 -18.63 -2.14
CA PRO A 12 24.28 -19.37 -1.13
C PRO A 12 25.78 -19.04 -1.12
N ASP A 13 26.35 -18.58 -2.24
CA ASP A 13 27.74 -18.18 -2.40
C ASP A 13 28.02 -16.80 -1.77
N LEU A 14 29.27 -16.56 -1.37
CA LEU A 14 29.71 -15.28 -0.82
C LEU A 14 29.96 -14.28 -1.96
N GLY A 15 29.24 -13.17 -1.96
CA GLY A 15 29.34 -12.11 -2.98
C GLY A 15 30.07 -10.84 -2.53
N GLY A 16 30.59 -10.80 -1.30
CA GLY A 16 31.37 -9.68 -0.77
C GLY A 16 30.66 -8.33 -0.86
N THR A 17 31.40 -7.27 -1.20
CA THR A 17 30.90 -5.89 -1.28
C THR A 17 29.87 -5.68 -2.41
N GLU A 18 29.98 -6.43 -3.52
CA GLU A 18 29.01 -6.37 -4.61
C GLU A 18 27.63 -6.84 -4.16
N GLU A 19 27.58 -7.92 -3.39
CA GLU A 19 26.32 -8.40 -2.81
C GLU A 19 25.76 -7.43 -1.75
N ALA A 20 26.62 -6.76 -0.97
CA ALA A 20 26.18 -5.72 -0.05
C ALA A 20 25.49 -4.55 -0.79
N LEU A 21 25.99 -4.16 -1.95
CA LEU A 21 25.34 -3.17 -2.82
C LEU A 21 23.99 -3.68 -3.34
N TRP A 22 23.92 -4.94 -3.75
CA TRP A 22 22.69 -5.60 -4.20
C TRP A 22 21.62 -5.63 -3.08
N ILE A 23 22.00 -6.04 -1.86
CA ILE A 23 21.15 -6.03 -0.67
C ILE A 23 20.67 -4.61 -0.37
N THR A 24 21.59 -3.64 -0.35
CA THR A 24 21.30 -2.23 -0.09
C THR A 24 20.29 -1.67 -1.08
N HIS A 25 20.44 -2.00 -2.37
CA HIS A 25 19.52 -1.54 -3.41
C HIS A 25 18.11 -2.12 -3.24
N LEU A 26 17.97 -3.40 -2.94
CA LEU A 26 16.68 -4.02 -2.64
C LEU A 26 15.96 -3.37 -1.45
N LEU A 27 16.72 -3.10 -0.39
CA LEU A 27 16.16 -2.45 0.80
C LEU A 27 15.72 -1.01 0.52
N HIS A 28 16.42 -0.28 -0.34
CA HIS A 28 15.99 1.04 -0.82
C HIS A 28 14.77 0.98 -1.74
N LEU A 29 14.57 -0.13 -2.47
CA LEU A 29 13.34 -0.37 -3.25
C LEU A 29 12.12 -0.72 -2.38
N GLY A 30 12.28 -0.79 -1.05
CA GLY A 30 11.20 -1.01 -0.11
C GLY A 30 10.92 -2.47 0.24
N VAL A 31 11.75 -3.42 -0.22
CA VAL A 31 11.64 -4.85 0.16
C VAL A 31 11.66 -5.00 1.68
N GLY A 32 10.71 -5.72 2.26
CA GLY A 32 10.50 -5.79 3.70
C GLY A 32 11.70 -6.32 4.48
N ARG A 33 12.28 -7.41 4.01
CA ARG A 33 13.47 -8.05 4.61
C ARG A 33 14.38 -8.61 3.53
N VAL A 34 15.68 -8.65 3.79
CA VAL A 34 16.61 -9.48 3.04
C VAL A 34 17.17 -10.55 3.98
N HIS A 35 17.00 -11.81 3.59
CA HIS A 35 17.50 -12.94 4.35
C HIS A 35 18.86 -13.37 3.79
N ILE A 36 19.93 -13.09 4.52
CA ILE A 36 21.31 -13.42 4.16
C ILE A 36 21.54 -14.89 4.50
N ARG A 37 21.54 -15.74 3.47
CA ARG A 37 21.70 -17.20 3.59
C ARG A 37 23.02 -17.63 2.99
N LYS A 38 23.98 -17.99 3.85
CA LYS A 38 25.34 -18.42 3.48
C LYS A 38 25.68 -19.76 4.15
N PRO A 39 25.21 -20.89 3.62
CA PRO A 39 25.44 -22.19 4.22
C PRO A 39 26.94 -22.50 4.32
N GLY A 40 27.41 -22.83 5.52
CA GLY A 40 28.79 -23.21 5.77
C GLY A 40 29.80 -22.05 5.86
N ALA A 41 29.40 -20.80 5.63
CA ALA A 41 30.27 -19.65 5.79
C ALA A 41 30.61 -19.43 7.27
N LYS A 42 31.89 -19.12 7.55
CA LYS A 42 32.37 -18.76 8.89
C LYS A 42 32.06 -17.30 9.20
N ALA A 43 32.09 -16.95 10.49
CA ALA A 43 31.81 -15.59 10.94
C ALA A 43 32.76 -14.55 10.31
N GLU A 44 34.04 -14.88 10.19
CA GLU A 44 35.06 -14.00 9.61
C GLU A 44 34.83 -13.74 8.11
N GLU A 45 34.21 -14.69 7.40
CA GLU A 45 33.91 -14.58 5.97
C GLU A 45 32.66 -13.72 5.73
N LEU A 46 31.75 -13.64 6.71
CA LEU A 46 30.53 -12.83 6.65
C LEU A 46 30.76 -11.37 7.05
N ALA A 47 31.74 -11.10 7.91
CA ALA A 47 32.01 -9.76 8.45
C ALA A 47 32.15 -8.69 7.34
N PRO A 48 32.95 -8.85 6.27
CA PRO A 48 33.07 -7.82 5.22
C PRO A 48 31.75 -7.52 4.49
N LEU A 49 30.90 -8.53 4.28
CA LEU A 49 29.58 -8.35 3.69
C LEU A 49 28.68 -7.51 4.63
N LEU A 50 28.65 -7.86 5.90
CA LEU A 50 27.79 -7.20 6.89
C LEU A 50 28.24 -5.75 7.19
N GLU A 51 29.55 -5.51 7.20
CA GLU A 51 30.14 -4.18 7.35
C GLU A 51 29.82 -3.27 6.17
N ALA A 52 29.80 -3.80 4.96
CA ALA A 52 29.50 -3.04 3.74
C ALA A 52 28.01 -2.67 3.60
N ILE A 53 27.08 -3.31 4.34
CA ILE A 53 25.67 -2.90 4.39
C ILE A 53 25.54 -1.66 5.29
N PRO A 54 24.87 -0.57 4.82
CA PRO A 54 24.61 0.63 5.63
C PRO A 54 23.93 0.29 6.96
N ARG A 55 24.42 0.88 8.05
CA ARG A 55 23.99 0.53 9.43
C ARG A 55 22.47 0.66 9.62
N GLU A 56 21.87 1.70 9.04
CA GLU A 56 20.43 1.99 9.10
C GLU A 56 19.56 0.93 8.40
N LEU A 57 20.12 0.15 7.48
CA LEU A 57 19.42 -0.91 6.76
C LEU A 57 19.58 -2.30 7.41
N ARG A 58 20.55 -2.47 8.29
CA ARG A 58 20.89 -3.78 8.89
C ARG A 58 19.73 -4.39 9.68
N ARG A 59 18.87 -3.59 10.29
CA ARG A 59 17.65 -4.05 10.97
C ARG A 59 16.63 -4.73 10.06
N ARG A 60 16.76 -4.56 8.75
CA ARG A 60 15.95 -5.25 7.73
C ARG A 60 16.66 -6.47 7.13
N CYS A 61 17.83 -6.84 7.65
CA CYS A 61 18.58 -8.03 7.28
C CYS A 61 18.39 -9.13 8.33
N ILE A 62 18.05 -10.34 7.88
CA ILE A 62 17.97 -11.56 8.71
C ILE A 62 19.16 -12.44 8.31
N LEU A 63 19.87 -12.98 9.27
CA LEU A 63 21.01 -13.85 9.01
C LEU A 63 20.65 -15.31 9.31
N SER A 64 21.07 -16.24 8.44
CA SER A 64 21.01 -17.67 8.76
C SER A 64 22.08 -18.02 9.75
N HIS A 65 21.70 -18.59 10.89
CA HIS A 65 22.63 -18.96 11.96
C HIS A 65 23.44 -17.75 12.53
N HIS A 66 24.58 -17.96 13.16
CA HIS A 66 25.50 -16.93 13.67
C HIS A 66 24.86 -15.85 14.53
N ILE A 67 24.21 -16.26 15.64
CA ILE A 67 23.49 -15.36 16.57
C ILE A 67 24.39 -14.21 17.06
N ASP A 68 25.67 -14.49 17.32
CA ASP A 68 26.63 -13.48 17.80
C ASP A 68 26.82 -12.34 16.78
N LEU A 69 26.86 -12.67 15.47
CA LEU A 69 26.92 -11.65 14.40
C LEU A 69 25.64 -10.83 14.31
N VAL A 70 24.48 -11.46 14.55
CA VAL A 70 23.19 -10.76 14.53
C VAL A 70 23.18 -9.65 15.59
N THR A 71 23.65 -9.93 16.78
CA THR A 71 23.75 -8.96 17.87
C THR A 71 24.85 -7.93 17.59
N HIS A 72 26.04 -8.38 17.20
CA HIS A 72 27.20 -7.50 16.95
C HIS A 72 26.94 -6.45 15.86
N TYR A 73 26.32 -6.84 14.75
CA TYR A 73 26.01 -5.95 13.62
C TYR A 73 24.63 -5.30 13.71
N HIS A 74 23.86 -5.53 14.78
CA HIS A 74 22.50 -5.04 14.98
C HIS A 74 21.58 -5.41 13.80
N LEU A 75 21.63 -6.67 13.37
CA LEU A 75 20.76 -7.18 12.32
C LEU A 75 19.32 -7.35 12.83
N GLY A 76 18.35 -7.45 11.89
CA GLY A 76 16.93 -7.59 12.20
C GLY A 76 16.56 -8.91 12.89
N GLY A 77 17.41 -9.93 12.81
CA GLY A 77 17.15 -11.21 13.46
C GLY A 77 17.95 -12.37 12.89
N VAL A 78 17.67 -13.56 13.40
CA VAL A 78 18.26 -14.83 12.98
C VAL A 78 17.20 -15.79 12.47
N HIS A 79 17.58 -16.59 11.49
CA HIS A 79 16.74 -17.66 10.97
C HIS A 79 17.42 -19.01 11.11
N LEU A 80 16.76 -19.97 11.75
CA LEU A 80 17.30 -21.29 12.08
C LEU A 80 16.64 -22.40 11.26
N SER A 81 17.34 -23.51 11.07
CA SER A 81 16.72 -24.76 10.62
C SER A 81 15.91 -25.38 11.77
N VAL A 82 14.95 -26.29 11.47
CA VAL A 82 14.24 -27.06 12.51
C VAL A 82 15.23 -27.82 13.40
N LYS A 83 16.33 -28.33 12.84
CA LYS A 83 17.36 -29.04 13.59
C LYS A 83 18.02 -28.14 14.63
N ASP A 84 18.44 -26.94 14.22
CA ASP A 84 19.09 -25.99 15.12
C ASP A 84 18.10 -25.41 16.15
N TRP A 85 16.84 -25.20 15.71
CA TRP A 85 15.76 -24.80 16.59
C TRP A 85 15.52 -25.79 17.73
N ARG A 86 15.48 -27.08 17.42
CA ARG A 86 15.30 -28.16 18.41
C ARG A 86 16.52 -28.32 19.34
N ALA A 87 17.68 -27.85 18.95
CA ALA A 87 18.87 -27.81 19.80
C ALA A 87 18.83 -26.66 20.83
N CYS A 88 17.97 -25.67 20.63
CA CYS A 88 17.72 -24.59 21.59
C CYS A 88 16.63 -25.03 22.57
N ALA A 89 16.89 -24.92 23.87
CA ALA A 89 15.89 -25.20 24.90
C ALA A 89 14.85 -24.06 24.98
N ASP A 90 15.29 -22.83 24.66
CA ASP A 90 14.51 -21.61 24.77
C ASP A 90 15.02 -20.55 23.77
N ARG A 91 14.39 -19.37 23.71
CA ARG A 91 14.87 -18.23 22.92
C ARG A 91 16.29 -17.86 23.35
N PRO A 92 17.24 -17.75 22.38
CA PRO A 92 18.62 -17.37 22.71
C PRO A 92 18.68 -16.03 23.45
N ALA A 93 19.29 -16.03 24.65
CA ALA A 93 19.37 -14.85 25.50
C ALA A 93 20.22 -13.70 24.92
N GLN A 94 21.04 -13.99 23.90
CA GLN A 94 21.86 -13.00 23.20
C GLN A 94 21.03 -12.10 22.28
N LEU A 95 19.83 -12.55 21.85
CA LEU A 95 18.97 -11.77 20.98
C LEU A 95 18.24 -10.66 21.74
N GLU A 96 18.33 -9.46 21.23
CA GLU A 96 17.55 -8.33 21.71
C GLU A 96 16.03 -8.58 21.51
N PRO A 97 15.16 -8.01 22.35
CA PRO A 97 13.71 -8.23 22.25
C PRO A 97 13.08 -7.89 20.89
N TRP A 98 13.69 -6.95 20.15
CA TRP A 98 13.23 -6.51 18.82
C TRP A 98 13.79 -7.34 17.65
N GLN A 99 14.77 -8.22 17.90
CA GLN A 99 15.37 -9.09 16.87
C GLN A 99 14.47 -10.30 16.63
N GLU A 100 14.10 -10.51 15.37
CA GLU A 100 13.21 -11.61 14.97
C GLU A 100 13.95 -12.96 15.02
N LEU A 101 13.30 -13.98 15.53
CA LEU A 101 13.77 -15.35 15.55
C LEU A 101 12.86 -16.21 14.66
N GLY A 102 13.34 -16.58 13.48
CA GLY A 102 12.59 -17.36 12.51
C GLY A 102 13.04 -18.79 12.38
N VAL A 103 12.17 -19.67 11.86
CA VAL A 103 12.47 -21.08 11.61
C VAL A 103 11.95 -21.53 10.25
N SER A 104 12.71 -22.41 9.55
CA SER A 104 12.24 -23.11 8.35
C SER A 104 11.49 -24.39 8.74
N THR A 105 10.27 -24.58 8.20
CA THR A 105 9.48 -25.79 8.38
C THR A 105 8.99 -26.33 7.04
N HIS A 106 8.74 -27.64 6.97
CA HIS A 106 8.37 -28.34 5.75
C HIS A 106 7.06 -29.11 5.86
N SER A 107 6.47 -29.19 7.05
CA SER A 107 5.24 -29.94 7.27
C SER A 107 4.43 -29.40 8.47
N ARG A 108 3.15 -29.77 8.53
CA ARG A 108 2.29 -29.48 9.69
C ARG A 108 2.84 -30.10 10.99
N SER A 109 3.44 -31.28 10.90
CA SER A 109 4.03 -31.95 12.06
C SER A 109 5.25 -31.21 12.60
N GLU A 110 6.07 -30.64 11.74
CA GLU A 110 7.21 -29.80 12.16
C GLU A 110 6.73 -28.54 12.87
N LEU A 111 5.72 -27.82 12.30
CA LEU A 111 5.13 -26.65 12.92
C LEU A 111 4.56 -26.94 14.33
N ALA A 112 3.86 -28.08 14.48
CA ALA A 112 3.27 -28.49 15.76
C ALA A 112 4.30 -28.98 16.79
N SER A 113 5.49 -29.34 16.38
CA SER A 113 6.54 -29.93 17.23
C SER A 113 7.63 -28.94 17.67
N LEU A 114 7.45 -27.64 17.44
CA LEU A 114 8.40 -26.62 17.87
C LEU A 114 8.38 -26.52 19.41
N PRO A 115 9.56 -26.56 20.09
CA PRO A 115 9.65 -26.54 21.55
C PRO A 115 9.21 -25.19 22.17
N PHE A 116 9.29 -24.10 21.41
CA PHE A 116 8.79 -22.77 21.79
C PHE A 116 8.37 -22.00 20.55
N LEU A 117 7.65 -20.88 20.70
CA LEU A 117 7.08 -20.14 19.57
C LEU A 117 8.12 -19.25 18.87
N PRO A 118 8.23 -19.33 17.53
CA PRO A 118 9.01 -18.40 16.75
C PRO A 118 8.28 -17.06 16.55
N ASP A 119 9.02 -16.02 16.17
CA ASP A 119 8.42 -14.78 15.71
C ASP A 119 7.78 -14.94 14.30
N TYR A 120 8.30 -15.89 13.49
CA TYR A 120 7.69 -16.34 12.24
C TYR A 120 8.26 -17.70 11.81
N ALA A 121 7.53 -18.43 10.97
CA ALA A 121 8.06 -19.64 10.34
C ALA A 121 7.91 -19.60 8.82
N TYR A 122 8.95 -20.09 8.11
CA TYR A 122 8.81 -20.42 6.69
C TYR A 122 8.10 -21.75 6.55
N LEU A 123 7.14 -21.82 5.63
CA LEU A 123 6.55 -23.06 5.14
C LEU A 123 7.01 -23.27 3.70
N SER A 124 7.73 -24.37 3.45
CA SER A 124 8.27 -24.70 2.12
C SER A 124 8.37 -26.22 1.90
N PRO A 125 8.29 -26.72 0.66
CA PRO A 125 7.96 -25.97 -0.56
C PRO A 125 6.46 -25.80 -0.75
N LEU A 126 6.03 -24.65 -1.30
CA LEU A 126 4.62 -24.40 -1.66
C LEU A 126 4.33 -24.59 -3.14
N ALA A 127 5.38 -24.57 -3.97
CA ALA A 127 5.34 -24.82 -5.40
C ALA A 127 6.71 -25.40 -5.85
N PRO A 128 6.82 -25.98 -7.06
CA PRO A 128 8.07 -26.46 -7.61
C PRO A 128 9.17 -25.40 -7.54
N SER A 129 10.35 -25.79 -7.08
CA SER A 129 11.45 -24.85 -6.83
C SER A 129 12.04 -24.31 -8.14
N LEU A 130 12.21 -22.97 -8.22
CA LEU A 130 12.89 -22.30 -9.33
C LEU A 130 14.42 -22.46 -9.27
N SER A 131 14.97 -22.80 -8.10
CA SER A 131 16.41 -22.85 -7.85
C SER A 131 16.95 -24.25 -7.57
N LYS A 132 16.09 -25.28 -7.43
CA LYS A 132 16.46 -26.67 -7.17
C LYS A 132 15.59 -27.60 -8.00
N GLU A 133 16.17 -28.27 -8.97
CA GLU A 133 15.50 -29.23 -9.84
C GLU A 133 14.88 -30.40 -9.03
N GLY A 134 13.62 -30.73 -9.28
CA GLY A 134 12.90 -31.82 -8.62
C GLY A 134 12.51 -31.59 -7.14
N TYR A 135 12.71 -30.40 -6.59
CA TYR A 135 12.32 -30.09 -5.22
C TYR A 135 10.94 -29.42 -5.19
N GLY A 136 10.01 -30.02 -4.48
CA GLY A 136 8.63 -29.51 -4.35
C GLY A 136 7.60 -30.20 -5.25
N ASP A 137 7.99 -31.19 -6.03
CA ASP A 137 7.08 -31.91 -6.95
C ASP A 137 6.14 -32.93 -6.23
N LYS A 138 6.39 -33.22 -4.95
CA LYS A 138 5.73 -34.31 -4.23
C LYS A 138 4.70 -33.88 -3.18
N GLU A 139 4.71 -32.66 -2.71
CA GLU A 139 3.74 -32.18 -1.70
C GLU A 139 2.85 -31.11 -2.32
N SER A 140 1.61 -31.47 -2.62
CA SER A 140 0.58 -30.54 -3.05
C SER A 140 -0.29 -30.13 -1.84
N TRP A 141 -0.16 -28.89 -1.42
CA TRP A 141 -1.09 -28.29 -0.44
C TRP A 141 -2.35 -27.82 -1.16
N THR A 142 -3.50 -28.16 -0.60
CA THR A 142 -4.76 -27.56 -1.04
C THR A 142 -4.93 -26.15 -0.43
N GLU A 143 -5.66 -25.28 -1.10
CA GLU A 143 -5.97 -23.93 -0.58
C GLU A 143 -6.67 -23.99 0.78
N GLN A 144 -7.58 -24.95 0.97
CA GLN A 144 -8.30 -25.14 2.23
C GLN A 144 -7.35 -25.50 3.38
N GLU A 145 -6.37 -26.38 3.11
CA GLU A 145 -5.35 -26.75 4.10
C GLU A 145 -4.46 -25.57 4.47
N LEU A 146 -4.03 -24.77 3.48
CA LEU A 146 -3.21 -23.58 3.73
C LEU A 146 -3.97 -22.50 4.51
N ARG A 147 -5.25 -22.25 4.18
CA ARG A 147 -6.11 -21.33 4.95
C ARG A 147 -6.27 -21.78 6.40
N ALA A 148 -6.57 -23.05 6.61
CA ALA A 148 -6.69 -23.61 7.95
C ALA A 148 -5.37 -23.49 8.72
N LEU A 149 -4.25 -23.80 8.08
CA LEU A 149 -2.94 -23.74 8.70
C LEU A 149 -2.55 -22.30 9.10
N CYS A 150 -2.76 -21.32 8.21
CA CYS A 150 -2.49 -19.91 8.52
C CYS A 150 -3.37 -19.38 9.65
N ARG A 151 -4.63 -19.82 9.74
CA ARG A 151 -5.56 -19.40 10.80
C ARG A 151 -5.24 -20.06 12.15
N ASP A 152 -4.89 -21.35 12.12
CA ASP A 152 -4.76 -22.17 13.33
C ASP A 152 -3.35 -22.09 13.95
N THR A 153 -2.35 -21.56 13.21
CA THR A 153 -0.98 -21.39 13.71
C THR A 153 -0.87 -20.12 14.55
N PRO A 154 -0.34 -20.18 15.79
CA PRO A 154 -0.31 -19.04 16.71
C PRO A 154 0.78 -17.97 16.40
N PHE A 155 1.55 -18.14 15.33
CA PHE A 155 2.57 -17.22 14.86
C PHE A 155 2.48 -17.04 13.34
N PRO A 156 3.02 -15.94 12.79
CA PRO A 156 2.97 -15.66 11.36
C PRO A 156 3.66 -16.71 10.50
N LEU A 157 3.00 -17.18 9.45
CA LEU A 157 3.60 -18.02 8.41
C LEU A 157 4.07 -17.17 7.24
N VAL A 158 5.23 -17.53 6.69
CA VAL A 158 5.83 -16.94 5.50
C VAL A 158 5.92 -18.01 4.41
N ALA A 159 5.37 -17.72 3.25
CA ALA A 159 5.37 -18.63 2.11
C ALA A 159 6.75 -18.68 1.45
N LEU A 160 7.30 -19.89 1.23
CA LEU A 160 8.58 -20.09 0.56
C LEU A 160 8.52 -21.30 -0.39
N GLY A 161 9.35 -21.28 -1.43
CA GLY A 161 9.47 -22.34 -2.44
C GLY A 161 8.60 -22.11 -3.66
N GLY A 162 9.22 -21.88 -4.82
CA GLY A 162 8.55 -21.61 -6.09
C GLY A 162 7.75 -20.30 -6.12
N ILE A 163 8.11 -19.30 -5.29
CA ILE A 163 7.38 -18.04 -5.21
C ILE A 163 7.75 -17.13 -6.38
N THR A 164 6.72 -16.68 -7.09
CA THR A 164 6.79 -15.83 -8.30
C THR A 164 5.78 -14.69 -8.19
N PRO A 165 5.83 -13.65 -9.05
CA PRO A 165 4.79 -12.63 -9.13
C PRO A 165 3.37 -13.21 -9.30
N SER A 166 3.25 -14.33 -10.01
CA SER A 166 1.95 -14.95 -10.32
C SER A 166 1.27 -15.62 -9.12
N ASN A 167 2.01 -16.21 -8.19
CA ASN A 167 1.43 -16.94 -7.06
C ASN A 167 1.50 -16.17 -5.72
N ALA A 168 2.41 -15.21 -5.57
CA ALA A 168 2.60 -14.47 -4.34
C ALA A 168 1.33 -13.76 -3.83
N PRO A 169 0.54 -13.03 -4.65
CA PRO A 169 -0.69 -12.39 -4.17
C PRO A 169 -1.73 -13.39 -3.66
N SER A 170 -1.83 -14.55 -4.29
CA SER A 170 -2.74 -15.62 -3.87
C SER A 170 -2.37 -16.20 -2.51
N LEU A 171 -1.08 -16.42 -2.26
CA LEU A 171 -0.60 -16.92 -0.98
C LEU A 171 -0.86 -15.94 0.17
N LEU A 172 -0.70 -14.63 -0.05
CA LEU A 172 -1.06 -13.62 0.94
C LEU A 172 -2.56 -13.66 1.26
N ARG A 173 -3.43 -13.85 0.25
CA ARG A 173 -4.89 -14.01 0.47
C ARG A 173 -5.28 -15.29 1.19
N LEU A 174 -4.42 -16.33 1.16
CA LEU A 174 -4.61 -17.53 1.96
C LEU A 174 -4.28 -17.34 3.45
N GLY A 175 -3.66 -16.21 3.81
CA GLY A 175 -3.35 -15.86 5.20
C GLY A 175 -1.85 -15.82 5.54
N PHE A 176 -0.97 -16.11 4.59
CA PHE A 176 0.47 -15.93 4.82
C PHE A 176 0.80 -14.47 5.13
N ARG A 177 1.62 -14.24 6.14
CA ARG A 177 2.01 -12.89 6.55
C ARG A 177 2.92 -12.19 5.55
N ARG A 178 3.83 -12.95 4.91
CA ARG A 178 4.80 -12.49 3.92
C ARG A 178 5.07 -13.62 2.93
N VAL A 179 5.72 -13.27 1.84
CA VAL A 179 6.27 -14.24 0.88
C VAL A 179 7.77 -14.09 0.79
N ALA A 180 8.48 -15.20 0.64
CA ALA A 180 9.94 -15.21 0.51
C ALA A 180 10.35 -15.82 -0.85
N SER A 181 11.19 -15.10 -1.60
CA SER A 181 11.65 -15.51 -2.92
C SER A 181 13.18 -15.55 -2.99
N LEU A 182 13.72 -16.62 -3.57
CA LEU A 182 15.12 -16.78 -3.91
C LEU A 182 15.30 -16.81 -5.43
N GLY A 183 14.72 -17.81 -6.08
CA GLY A 183 15.00 -18.15 -7.49
C GLY A 183 14.62 -17.05 -8.47
N TYR A 184 13.57 -16.29 -8.22
CA TYR A 184 13.14 -15.20 -9.10
C TYR A 184 14.13 -14.03 -9.16
N PHE A 185 14.82 -13.73 -8.06
CA PHE A 185 15.80 -12.64 -7.97
C PHE A 185 17.25 -13.11 -8.18
N GLN A 186 17.46 -14.42 -8.25
CA GLN A 186 18.78 -14.99 -8.40
C GLN A 186 19.36 -14.66 -9.79
N GLY A 187 20.56 -14.09 -9.82
CA GLY A 187 21.26 -13.75 -11.07
C GLY A 187 20.91 -12.37 -11.66
N LEU A 188 19.94 -11.65 -11.09
CA LEU A 188 19.61 -10.30 -11.54
C LEU A 188 20.73 -9.30 -11.20
N GLN A 189 21.04 -8.44 -12.19
CA GLN A 189 21.97 -7.33 -12.01
C GLN A 189 21.30 -6.17 -11.25
N LEU A 190 22.10 -5.26 -10.69
CA LEU A 190 21.58 -4.08 -9.97
C LEU A 190 20.59 -3.25 -10.79
N SER A 191 20.82 -3.10 -12.10
CA SER A 191 19.96 -2.36 -13.02
C SER A 191 18.57 -2.99 -13.21
N GLU A 192 18.44 -4.30 -12.99
CA GLU A 192 17.23 -5.07 -13.20
C GLU A 192 16.35 -5.17 -11.95
N LEU A 193 16.90 -4.90 -10.76
CA LEU A 193 16.21 -5.10 -9.50
C LEU A 193 14.96 -4.22 -9.33
N ALA A 194 15.02 -2.96 -9.77
CA ALA A 194 13.89 -2.05 -9.66
C ALA A 194 12.69 -2.55 -10.46
N GLU A 195 12.94 -3.03 -11.69
CA GLU A 195 11.91 -3.63 -12.54
C GLU A 195 11.39 -4.94 -11.95
N ALA A 196 12.28 -5.79 -11.46
CA ALA A 196 11.92 -7.08 -10.87
C ALA A 196 11.04 -6.90 -9.62
N VAL A 197 11.39 -5.99 -8.70
CA VAL A 197 10.57 -5.67 -7.51
C VAL A 197 9.23 -5.06 -7.93
N ARG A 198 9.22 -4.14 -8.89
CA ARG A 198 8.00 -3.56 -9.44
C ARG A 198 7.08 -4.64 -9.99
N THR A 199 7.58 -5.50 -10.88
CA THR A 199 6.83 -6.60 -11.49
C THR A 199 6.31 -7.57 -10.43
N PHE A 200 7.13 -7.88 -9.41
CA PHE A 200 6.73 -8.78 -8.33
C PHE A 200 5.58 -8.23 -7.49
N CYS A 201 5.53 -6.93 -7.32
CA CYS A 201 4.53 -6.26 -6.47
C CYS A 201 3.36 -5.64 -7.25
N GLN A 202 3.42 -5.66 -8.59
CA GLN A 202 2.40 -5.07 -9.44
C GLN A 202 1.09 -5.89 -9.36
N PRO A 203 -0.05 -5.26 -9.03
CA PRO A 203 -1.33 -5.97 -9.02
C PRO A 203 -1.82 -6.21 -10.45
N HIS A 204 -2.39 -7.38 -10.70
CA HIS A 204 -3.09 -7.69 -11.93
C HIS A 204 -4.60 -7.58 -11.69
N LEU A 205 -5.28 -6.85 -12.55
CA LEU A 205 -6.73 -6.69 -12.55
C LEU A 205 -7.33 -7.31 -13.80
N LEU A 206 -8.55 -7.83 -13.66
CA LEU A 206 -9.40 -8.23 -14.76
C LEU A 206 -10.56 -7.24 -14.85
N LEU A 207 -10.66 -6.52 -15.95
CA LEU A 207 -11.70 -5.52 -16.19
C LEU A 207 -12.67 -6.07 -17.23
N CYS A 208 -13.94 -6.26 -16.84
CA CYS A 208 -15.00 -6.73 -17.72
C CYS A 208 -16.01 -5.61 -17.93
N GLY A 209 -16.29 -5.23 -19.19
CA GLY A 209 -17.24 -4.15 -19.44
C GLY A 209 -17.40 -3.80 -20.91
N GLY A 210 -18.27 -2.84 -21.20
CA GLY A 210 -18.48 -2.29 -22.53
C GLY A 210 -17.41 -1.30 -22.93
N ILE A 211 -17.16 -1.17 -24.23
CA ILE A 211 -16.29 -0.12 -24.78
C ILE A 211 -17.10 1.16 -25.02
N ASP A 212 -16.60 2.27 -24.51
CA ASP A 212 -17.10 3.62 -24.74
C ASP A 212 -16.23 4.31 -25.79
N PRO A 213 -16.80 4.72 -26.95
CA PRO A 213 -16.05 5.40 -28.01
C PRO A 213 -15.41 6.72 -27.55
N THR A 214 -16.03 7.42 -26.59
CA THR A 214 -15.48 8.67 -26.04
C THR A 214 -14.32 8.43 -25.08
N SER A 215 -14.20 7.20 -24.56
CA SER A 215 -13.21 6.83 -23.54
C SER A 215 -13.34 7.61 -22.22
N GLU A 216 -14.51 8.18 -21.93
CA GLU A 216 -14.80 8.86 -20.65
C GLU A 216 -15.31 7.88 -19.59
N ALA A 217 -15.87 6.74 -20.03
CA ALA A 217 -16.32 5.64 -19.17
C ALA A 217 -15.93 4.28 -19.78
N GLY A 218 -16.51 3.21 -19.24
CA GLY A 218 -16.32 1.84 -19.73
C GLY A 218 -14.89 1.33 -19.56
N ILE A 219 -14.59 0.23 -20.26
CA ILE A 219 -13.35 -0.53 -20.08
C ILE A 219 -12.10 0.28 -20.43
N THR A 220 -12.17 1.23 -21.36
CA THR A 220 -11.04 2.08 -21.76
C THR A 220 -10.67 3.07 -20.65
N ALA A 221 -11.67 3.70 -20.03
CA ALA A 221 -11.44 4.60 -18.88
C ALA A 221 -10.93 3.83 -17.67
N ASP A 222 -11.49 2.66 -17.39
CA ASP A 222 -11.08 1.77 -16.30
C ASP A 222 -9.61 1.36 -16.46
N THR A 223 -9.21 0.91 -17.65
CA THR A 223 -7.83 0.50 -17.94
C THR A 223 -6.86 1.65 -17.75
N ARG A 224 -7.15 2.81 -18.35
CA ARG A 224 -6.29 4.01 -18.21
C ARG A 224 -6.14 4.44 -16.74
N HIS A 225 -7.22 4.35 -15.96
CA HIS A 225 -7.17 4.72 -14.55
C HIS A 225 -6.36 3.72 -13.73
N ALA A 226 -6.58 2.44 -13.92
CA ALA A 226 -5.87 1.38 -13.20
C ALA A 226 -4.36 1.36 -13.52
N GLU A 227 -3.99 1.52 -14.81
CA GLU A 227 -2.58 1.62 -15.24
C GLU A 227 -1.88 2.84 -14.63
N ARG A 228 -2.56 3.99 -14.56
CA ARG A 228 -2.03 5.18 -13.87
C ARG A 228 -1.78 4.94 -12.39
N LEU A 229 -2.51 4.02 -11.77
CA LEU A 229 -2.30 3.56 -10.39
C LEU A 229 -1.26 2.43 -10.28
N GLY A 230 -0.59 2.07 -11.38
CA GLY A 230 0.46 1.06 -11.40
C GLY A 230 -0.06 -0.38 -11.47
N ALA A 231 -1.33 -0.60 -11.77
CA ALA A 231 -1.87 -1.94 -12.00
C ALA A 231 -1.64 -2.41 -13.45
N ARG A 232 -1.51 -3.71 -13.65
CA ARG A 232 -1.55 -4.34 -14.96
C ARG A 232 -2.96 -4.86 -15.21
N CYS A 233 -3.52 -4.59 -16.40
CA CYS A 233 -4.91 -4.91 -16.70
C CYS A 233 -5.03 -5.97 -17.78
N TYR A 234 -5.92 -6.94 -17.55
CA TYR A 234 -6.54 -7.77 -18.57
C TYR A 234 -7.94 -7.24 -18.83
N THR A 235 -8.37 -7.23 -20.05
CA THR A 235 -9.66 -6.67 -20.44
C THR A 235 -10.54 -7.69 -21.14
N ILE A 236 -11.80 -7.77 -20.73
CA ILE A 236 -12.85 -8.60 -21.34
C ILE A 236 -13.96 -7.68 -21.81
N LEU A 237 -14.15 -7.64 -23.11
CA LEU A 237 -15.22 -6.86 -23.71
C LEU A 237 -16.54 -7.63 -23.59
N THR A 238 -17.58 -6.97 -23.05
CA THR A 238 -18.93 -7.54 -22.87
C THR A 238 -19.93 -6.98 -23.87
N ALA A 239 -19.74 -5.74 -24.33
CA ALA A 239 -20.58 -5.04 -25.26
C ALA A 239 -19.84 -3.92 -25.99
N ILE A 240 -20.31 -3.59 -27.19
CA ILE A 240 -19.91 -2.37 -27.91
C ILE A 240 -21.04 -1.36 -27.73
N THR A 241 -20.73 -0.18 -27.17
CA THR A 241 -21.73 0.87 -26.98
C THR A 241 -21.68 1.88 -28.13
N ARG A 242 -22.79 2.49 -28.38
CA ARG A 242 -22.96 3.65 -29.25
C ARG A 242 -23.38 4.81 -28.38
N GLN A 243 -22.45 5.69 -28.07
CA GLN A 243 -22.67 6.85 -27.21
C GLN A 243 -21.70 7.98 -27.58
N ASP A 244 -22.07 9.18 -27.17
CA ASP A 244 -21.23 10.38 -27.20
C ASP A 244 -21.26 11.06 -25.84
N SER A 245 -20.72 12.29 -25.71
CA SER A 245 -20.69 13.04 -24.46
C SER A 245 -22.08 13.48 -23.95
N GLU A 246 -23.11 13.42 -24.77
CA GLU A 246 -24.48 13.90 -24.46
C GLU A 246 -25.48 12.75 -24.25
N ALA A 247 -25.37 11.66 -25.06
CA ALA A 247 -26.36 10.61 -25.05
C ALA A 247 -25.78 9.20 -25.26
N PHE A 248 -26.54 8.22 -24.74
CA PHE A 248 -26.33 6.81 -24.99
C PHE A 248 -27.36 6.32 -26.03
N HIS A 249 -26.90 5.88 -27.21
CA HIS A 249 -27.73 5.52 -28.34
C HIS A 249 -28.03 4.02 -28.43
N GLY A 250 -27.41 3.20 -27.59
CA GLY A 250 -27.63 1.76 -27.52
C GLY A 250 -26.34 0.97 -27.38
N LEU A 251 -26.48 -0.33 -27.21
CA LEU A 251 -25.37 -1.27 -27.12
C LEU A 251 -25.60 -2.49 -28.01
N MET A 252 -24.51 -3.12 -28.41
CA MET A 252 -24.46 -4.42 -29.03
C MET A 252 -23.75 -5.38 -28.07
N PRO A 253 -24.48 -6.33 -27.45
CA PRO A 253 -23.83 -7.31 -26.56
C PRO A 253 -22.91 -8.23 -27.38
N LEU A 254 -21.81 -8.64 -26.81
CA LEU A 254 -20.98 -9.70 -27.37
C LEU A 254 -21.64 -11.06 -27.10
N PRO A 255 -21.51 -12.00 -28.07
CA PRO A 255 -21.93 -13.39 -27.85
C PRO A 255 -21.18 -14.06 -26.70
N ASP A 256 -21.84 -14.96 -25.99
CA ASP A 256 -21.26 -15.72 -24.88
C ASP A 256 -19.95 -16.43 -25.24
N ALA A 257 -19.90 -17.02 -26.43
CA ALA A 257 -18.72 -17.70 -26.94
C ALA A 257 -17.49 -16.78 -27.02
N GLU A 258 -17.70 -15.51 -27.41
CA GLU A 258 -16.62 -14.52 -27.48
C GLU A 258 -16.14 -14.10 -26.09
N ILE A 259 -17.07 -13.93 -25.15
CA ILE A 259 -16.74 -13.61 -23.76
C ILE A 259 -15.94 -14.75 -23.11
N VAL A 260 -16.40 -15.99 -23.27
CA VAL A 260 -15.71 -17.18 -22.80
C VAL A 260 -14.34 -17.33 -23.47
N GLY A 261 -14.26 -17.13 -24.78
CA GLY A 261 -13.01 -17.20 -25.54
C GLY A 261 -11.95 -16.22 -25.05
N GLN A 262 -12.35 -14.97 -24.76
CA GLN A 262 -11.45 -13.97 -24.16
C GLN A 262 -10.93 -14.42 -22.80
N LEU A 263 -11.80 -14.94 -21.91
CA LEU A 263 -11.43 -15.42 -20.57
C LEU A 263 -10.49 -16.64 -20.65
N GLU A 264 -10.80 -17.62 -21.53
CA GLU A 264 -9.95 -18.80 -21.72
C GLU A 264 -8.55 -18.45 -22.26
N ALA A 265 -8.43 -17.42 -23.08
CA ALA A 265 -7.14 -16.96 -23.59
C ALA A 265 -6.21 -16.48 -22.45
N LEU A 266 -6.78 -16.06 -21.31
CA LEU A 266 -6.02 -15.63 -20.14
C LEU A 266 -5.58 -16.78 -19.23
N ARG A 267 -5.96 -18.02 -19.49
CA ARG A 267 -5.71 -19.19 -18.63
C ARG A 267 -4.26 -19.39 -18.23
N ARG A 268 -3.30 -18.98 -19.08
CA ARG A 268 -1.86 -19.12 -18.84
C ARG A 268 -1.20 -17.82 -18.40
N GLN A 269 -1.97 -16.78 -18.20
CA GLN A 269 -1.47 -15.50 -17.71
C GLN A 269 -1.39 -15.49 -16.19
N ASP A 270 -0.68 -14.51 -15.64
CA ASP A 270 -0.65 -14.28 -14.20
C ASP A 270 -2.07 -14.04 -13.66
N PRO A 271 -2.51 -14.72 -12.60
CA PRO A 271 -3.88 -14.62 -12.13
C PRO A 271 -4.21 -13.20 -11.63
N PRO A 272 -5.36 -12.63 -12.04
CA PRO A 272 -5.80 -11.35 -11.53
C PRO A 272 -6.14 -11.43 -10.05
N ALA A 273 -5.77 -10.39 -9.31
CA ALA A 273 -6.11 -10.27 -7.90
C ALA A 273 -7.58 -9.92 -7.69
N VAL A 274 -8.08 -9.00 -8.52
CA VAL A 274 -9.47 -8.52 -8.49
C VAL A 274 -10.01 -8.49 -9.92
N ALA A 275 -11.23 -8.95 -10.10
CA ALA A 275 -12.03 -8.76 -11.31
C ALA A 275 -13.09 -7.69 -11.04
N LYS A 276 -13.11 -6.63 -11.84
CA LYS A 276 -14.19 -5.65 -11.85
C LYS A 276 -15.14 -5.98 -13.00
N ILE A 277 -16.41 -6.21 -12.71
CA ILE A 277 -17.49 -6.33 -13.69
C ILE A 277 -18.23 -4.98 -13.71
N GLY A 278 -18.22 -4.32 -14.85
CA GLY A 278 -18.97 -3.09 -15.10
C GLY A 278 -20.20 -3.36 -15.98
N LEU A 279 -20.31 -2.67 -17.13
CA LEU A 279 -21.45 -2.79 -18.03
C LEU A 279 -21.54 -4.20 -18.60
N VAL A 280 -22.70 -4.83 -18.39
CA VAL A 280 -23.14 -6.11 -18.95
C VAL A 280 -24.57 -5.95 -19.51
N SER A 281 -24.94 -6.76 -20.47
CA SER A 281 -26.25 -6.65 -21.12
C SER A 281 -27.35 -7.51 -20.48
N SER A 282 -26.98 -8.46 -19.59
CA SER A 282 -27.92 -9.35 -18.91
C SER A 282 -27.34 -9.94 -17.64
N LEU A 283 -28.19 -10.40 -16.73
CA LEU A 283 -27.79 -11.17 -15.52
C LEU A 283 -27.11 -12.48 -15.92
N HIS A 284 -27.52 -13.08 -17.05
CA HIS A 284 -26.87 -14.25 -17.62
C HIS A 284 -25.38 -14.00 -17.91
N GLN A 285 -25.02 -12.84 -18.48
CA GLN A 285 -23.60 -12.50 -18.69
C GLN A 285 -22.82 -12.40 -17.36
N VAL A 286 -23.43 -11.86 -16.28
CA VAL A 286 -22.80 -11.84 -14.94
C VAL A 286 -22.50 -13.25 -14.50
N GLY A 287 -23.49 -14.16 -14.56
CA GLY A 287 -23.34 -15.57 -14.17
C GLY A 287 -22.28 -16.31 -15.01
N LEU A 288 -22.23 -16.05 -16.31
CA LEU A 288 -21.24 -16.61 -17.23
C LEU A 288 -19.81 -16.16 -16.85
N ILE A 289 -19.61 -14.84 -16.70
CA ILE A 289 -18.31 -14.25 -16.39
C ILE A 289 -17.82 -14.74 -15.03
N THR A 290 -18.66 -14.68 -13.99
CA THR A 290 -18.31 -15.11 -12.64
C THR A 290 -17.95 -16.58 -12.57
N SER A 291 -18.73 -17.45 -13.25
CA SER A 291 -18.45 -18.88 -13.31
C SER A 291 -17.10 -19.18 -13.99
N CYS A 292 -16.80 -18.49 -15.10
CA CYS A 292 -15.50 -18.61 -15.77
C CYS A 292 -14.34 -18.13 -14.89
N ILE A 293 -14.49 -16.97 -14.22
CA ILE A 293 -13.46 -16.43 -13.32
C ILE A 293 -13.20 -17.40 -12.15
N ARG A 294 -14.25 -17.90 -11.50
CA ARG A 294 -14.12 -18.86 -10.39
C ARG A 294 -13.41 -20.16 -10.80
N ARG A 295 -13.67 -20.63 -12.03
CA ARG A 295 -13.00 -21.82 -12.59
C ARG A 295 -11.54 -21.57 -12.98
N LEU A 296 -11.23 -20.42 -13.60
CA LEU A 296 -9.90 -20.11 -14.10
C LEU A 296 -8.99 -19.52 -13.03
N PHE A 297 -9.55 -18.68 -12.17
CA PHE A 297 -8.84 -17.88 -11.15
C PHE A 297 -9.60 -17.94 -9.80
N PRO A 298 -9.61 -19.08 -9.11
CA PRO A 298 -10.48 -19.31 -7.94
C PRO A 298 -10.26 -18.33 -6.79
N LEU A 299 -9.06 -17.74 -6.66
CA LEU A 299 -8.71 -16.75 -5.62
C LEU A 299 -8.92 -15.29 -6.06
N CYS A 300 -9.41 -15.07 -7.29
CA CYS A 300 -9.73 -13.73 -7.76
C CYS A 300 -10.95 -13.19 -7.03
N GLN A 301 -10.84 -12.02 -6.41
CA GLN A 301 -11.99 -11.32 -5.84
C GLN A 301 -12.83 -10.70 -6.97
N ILE A 302 -14.15 -10.86 -6.92
CA ILE A 302 -15.06 -10.36 -7.95
C ILE A 302 -15.85 -9.18 -7.38
N LEU A 303 -15.69 -8.04 -8.00
CA LEU A 303 -16.38 -6.80 -7.70
C LEU A 303 -17.35 -6.50 -8.85
N TRP A 304 -18.63 -6.30 -8.54
CA TRP A 304 -19.63 -5.93 -9.54
C TRP A 304 -20.18 -4.52 -9.29
N ASP A 305 -20.00 -3.64 -10.27
CA ASP A 305 -20.64 -2.31 -10.38
C ASP A 305 -21.87 -2.47 -11.25
N PRO A 306 -23.09 -2.61 -10.68
CA PRO A 306 -24.28 -3.08 -11.40
C PRO A 306 -24.93 -1.91 -12.15
N ILE A 307 -24.41 -1.58 -13.33
CA ILE A 307 -24.95 -0.50 -14.17
C ILE A 307 -26.31 -0.91 -14.73
N LEU A 308 -27.38 -0.66 -13.95
CA LEU A 308 -28.76 -0.92 -14.40
C LEU A 308 -29.23 0.13 -15.41
N ARG A 309 -28.78 1.38 -15.21
CA ARG A 309 -29.15 2.53 -16.04
C ARG A 309 -27.96 3.44 -16.25
N THR A 310 -27.77 3.94 -17.49
CA THR A 310 -26.73 4.92 -17.79
C THR A 310 -27.05 6.29 -17.14
N SER A 311 -26.06 7.16 -17.06
CA SER A 311 -26.24 8.55 -16.60
C SER A 311 -27.22 9.35 -17.49
N SER A 312 -27.31 9.01 -18.77
CA SER A 312 -28.28 9.60 -19.73
C SER A 312 -29.66 8.97 -19.66
N GLY A 313 -29.89 7.99 -18.78
CA GLY A 313 -31.21 7.39 -18.53
C GLY A 313 -31.55 6.16 -19.34
N TYR A 314 -30.67 5.64 -20.20
CA TYR A 314 -30.91 4.40 -20.96
C TYR A 314 -30.86 3.18 -20.02
N GLN A 315 -31.92 2.33 -20.08
CA GLN A 315 -31.97 1.08 -19.33
C GLN A 315 -31.05 0.06 -19.98
N VAL A 316 -30.01 -0.36 -19.27
CA VAL A 316 -28.98 -1.30 -19.74
C VAL A 316 -29.34 -2.72 -19.36
N LEU A 317 -29.72 -2.92 -18.10
CA LEU A 317 -30.02 -4.20 -17.52
C LEU A 317 -31.46 -4.21 -17.02
N GLU A 318 -32.28 -5.11 -17.53
CA GLU A 318 -33.64 -5.32 -17.04
C GLU A 318 -33.59 -6.03 -15.67
N GLU A 319 -34.60 -5.81 -14.83
CA GLU A 319 -34.65 -6.37 -13.49
C GLU A 319 -34.61 -7.91 -13.46
N GLY A 320 -35.04 -8.56 -14.54
CA GLY A 320 -35.02 -10.02 -14.67
C GLY A 320 -35.83 -10.76 -13.60
N ASP A 321 -35.64 -12.06 -13.54
CA ASP A 321 -36.16 -12.88 -12.43
C ASP A 321 -35.38 -12.64 -11.16
N ARG A 322 -36.09 -12.47 -10.03
CA ARG A 322 -35.48 -12.25 -8.70
C ARG A 322 -34.47 -13.34 -8.34
N ALA A 323 -34.79 -14.59 -8.63
CA ALA A 323 -33.89 -15.72 -8.33
C ALA A 323 -32.60 -15.67 -9.19
N GLU A 324 -32.69 -15.19 -10.43
CA GLU A 324 -31.52 -14.99 -11.29
C GLU A 324 -30.63 -13.85 -10.75
N LEU A 325 -31.25 -12.75 -10.34
CA LEU A 325 -30.55 -11.61 -9.72
C LEU A 325 -29.82 -12.04 -8.44
N GLU A 326 -30.49 -12.77 -7.56
CA GLU A 326 -29.88 -13.25 -6.32
C GLU A 326 -28.72 -14.20 -6.58
N ARG A 327 -28.84 -15.10 -7.55
CA ARG A 327 -27.71 -15.95 -7.98
C ARG A 327 -26.54 -15.14 -8.51
N ALA A 328 -26.79 -14.10 -9.31
CA ALA A 328 -25.75 -13.23 -9.83
C ALA A 328 -25.03 -12.45 -8.72
N ILE A 329 -25.77 -11.93 -7.74
CA ILE A 329 -25.21 -11.22 -6.58
C ILE A 329 -24.40 -12.16 -5.69
N SER A 330 -24.92 -13.35 -5.36
CA SER A 330 -24.22 -14.35 -4.53
C SER A 330 -22.96 -14.93 -5.21
N ALA A 331 -22.76 -14.68 -6.49
CA ALA A 331 -21.57 -15.13 -7.21
C ALA A 331 -20.39 -14.14 -7.13
N VAL A 332 -20.60 -12.93 -6.59
CA VAL A 332 -19.58 -11.89 -6.45
C VAL A 332 -19.23 -11.64 -4.99
N ASP A 333 -18.01 -11.14 -4.73
CA ASP A 333 -17.56 -10.84 -3.37
C ASP A 333 -18.01 -9.44 -2.90
N LEU A 334 -18.09 -8.47 -3.84
CA LEU A 334 -18.57 -7.12 -3.58
C LEU A 334 -19.57 -6.67 -4.64
N LEU A 335 -20.65 -6.06 -4.19
CA LEU A 335 -21.64 -5.36 -5.04
C LEU A 335 -21.62 -3.87 -4.70
N LEU A 336 -21.55 -3.00 -5.73
CA LEU A 336 -21.38 -1.55 -5.57
C LEU A 336 -22.58 -0.74 -6.13
N PRO A 337 -23.79 -0.86 -5.59
CA PRO A 337 -24.94 -0.16 -6.13
C PRO A 337 -24.90 1.34 -5.80
N ASN A 338 -25.20 2.18 -6.80
CA ASN A 338 -25.53 3.58 -6.59
C ASN A 338 -26.95 3.72 -5.98
N ARG A 339 -27.38 4.95 -5.68
CA ARG A 339 -28.66 5.17 -5.01
C ARG A 339 -29.87 4.58 -5.76
N TYR A 340 -29.94 4.76 -7.09
CA TYR A 340 -31.01 4.20 -7.91
C TYR A 340 -30.97 2.66 -7.88
N GLU A 341 -29.82 2.09 -8.05
CA GLU A 341 -29.60 0.65 -8.02
C GLU A 341 -29.96 0.05 -6.65
N GLN A 342 -29.68 0.76 -5.54
CA GLN A 342 -30.11 0.34 -4.19
C GLN A 342 -31.64 0.24 -4.08
N GLU A 343 -32.38 1.19 -4.64
CA GLU A 343 -33.85 1.17 -4.62
C GLU A 343 -34.39 -0.05 -5.38
N VAL A 344 -33.80 -0.38 -6.54
CA VAL A 344 -34.19 -1.51 -7.36
C VAL A 344 -33.77 -2.85 -6.73
N LEU A 345 -32.53 -2.97 -6.27
CA LEU A 345 -31.95 -4.22 -5.81
C LEU A 345 -32.41 -4.60 -4.40
N PHE A 346 -32.51 -3.62 -3.49
CA PHE A 346 -32.83 -3.88 -2.09
C PHE A 346 -34.35 -3.97 -1.84
N ARG A 347 -35.17 -3.29 -2.65
CA ARG A 347 -36.65 -3.30 -2.56
C ARG A 347 -37.20 -3.03 -1.17
N GLY A 348 -36.50 -2.18 -0.40
CA GLY A 348 -36.86 -1.83 0.97
C GLY A 348 -36.45 -2.84 2.04
N GLU A 349 -35.80 -3.94 1.69
CA GLU A 349 -35.20 -4.87 2.65
C GLU A 349 -33.95 -4.25 3.31
N ASP A 350 -33.64 -4.69 4.52
CA ASP A 350 -32.46 -4.24 5.23
C ASP A 350 -31.18 -4.73 4.52
N PRO A 351 -30.27 -3.81 4.12
CA PRO A 351 -29.05 -4.19 3.40
C PRO A 351 -28.13 -5.14 4.17
N LEU A 352 -28.14 -5.08 5.51
CA LEU A 352 -27.30 -5.98 6.32
C LEU A 352 -27.84 -7.42 6.28
N ASP A 353 -29.15 -7.58 6.29
CA ASP A 353 -29.78 -8.90 6.16
C ASP A 353 -29.61 -9.46 4.73
N LEU A 354 -29.64 -8.59 3.72
CA LEU A 354 -29.31 -8.96 2.33
C LEU A 354 -27.84 -9.41 2.20
N ALA A 355 -26.89 -8.67 2.81
CA ALA A 355 -25.47 -9.02 2.78
C ALA A 355 -25.22 -10.41 3.41
N LYS A 356 -25.87 -10.70 4.53
CA LYS A 356 -25.82 -12.05 5.16
C LYS A 356 -26.43 -13.14 4.29
N ARG A 357 -27.60 -12.86 3.69
CA ARG A 357 -28.33 -13.83 2.86
C ARG A 357 -27.59 -14.16 1.58
N TRP A 358 -26.96 -13.17 0.95
CA TRP A 358 -26.25 -13.35 -0.31
C TRP A 358 -24.76 -13.71 -0.12
N ASP A 359 -24.26 -13.67 1.11
CA ASP A 359 -22.85 -13.86 1.46
C ASP A 359 -21.92 -12.92 0.64
N THR A 360 -22.35 -11.68 0.49
CA THR A 360 -21.71 -10.67 -0.39
C THR A 360 -21.59 -9.34 0.35
N ILE A 361 -20.46 -8.66 0.25
CA ILE A 361 -20.31 -7.30 0.78
C ILE A 361 -21.13 -6.34 -0.10
N LEU A 362 -22.09 -5.64 0.50
CA LEU A 362 -22.90 -4.63 -0.17
C LEU A 362 -22.35 -3.23 0.13
N LEU A 363 -21.66 -2.61 -0.81
CA LEU A 363 -21.13 -1.26 -0.68
C LEU A 363 -22.09 -0.27 -1.34
N ALA A 364 -23.02 0.26 -0.55
CA ALA A 364 -24.05 1.21 -0.97
C ALA A 364 -23.46 2.61 -1.14
N LYS A 365 -23.22 3.03 -2.39
CA LYS A 365 -22.68 4.36 -2.74
C LYS A 365 -23.74 5.45 -2.49
N SER A 366 -23.32 6.57 -1.87
CA SER A 366 -24.19 7.71 -1.56
C SER A 366 -25.47 7.30 -0.80
N ARG A 367 -25.34 6.41 0.18
CA ARG A 367 -26.48 5.80 0.90
C ARG A 367 -27.37 6.82 1.61
N ARG A 368 -26.77 7.88 2.19
CA ARG A 368 -27.51 8.94 2.84
C ARG A 368 -27.66 10.16 1.93
N SER A 369 -28.84 10.78 1.97
CA SER A 369 -29.12 12.02 1.23
C SER A 369 -28.61 13.20 2.05
N ASP A 370 -27.36 13.58 1.84
CA ASP A 370 -26.78 14.78 2.44
C ASP A 370 -26.32 15.71 1.30
N PRO A 371 -26.75 17.00 1.31
CA PRO A 371 -26.35 17.95 0.29
C PRO A 371 -24.87 18.33 0.38
N THR A 372 -24.25 18.18 1.54
CA THR A 372 -22.88 18.62 1.83
C THR A 372 -21.87 17.47 1.81
N GLN A 373 -22.33 16.23 2.00
CA GLN A 373 -21.48 15.07 2.11
C GLN A 373 -21.92 13.93 1.19
N VAL A 374 -20.96 13.10 0.80
CA VAL A 374 -21.16 11.77 0.21
C VAL A 374 -20.90 10.76 1.31
N VAL A 375 -21.91 9.95 1.63
CA VAL A 375 -21.81 8.91 2.66
C VAL A 375 -22.01 7.55 1.99
N ASP A 376 -20.96 6.74 1.94
CA ASP A 376 -21.01 5.36 1.48
C ASP A 376 -21.06 4.42 2.68
N VAL A 377 -21.79 3.31 2.57
CA VAL A 377 -21.95 2.34 3.65
C VAL A 377 -21.72 0.94 3.10
N ALA A 378 -20.76 0.23 3.67
CA ALA A 378 -20.52 -1.17 3.39
C ALA A 378 -21.18 -2.05 4.47
N TYR A 379 -22.00 -3.00 4.04
CA TYR A 379 -22.66 -4.01 4.86
C TYR A 379 -21.97 -5.35 4.62
N LEU A 380 -21.42 -5.95 5.66
CA LEU A 380 -20.61 -7.17 5.57
C LEU A 380 -21.43 -8.40 5.98
N PRO A 381 -21.20 -9.57 5.37
CA PRO A 381 -21.89 -10.84 5.74
C PRO A 381 -21.73 -11.21 7.21
N ASN A 382 -20.62 -10.84 7.85
CA ASN A 382 -20.35 -11.09 9.26
C ASN A 382 -21.17 -10.19 10.24
N GLY A 383 -22.05 -9.34 9.73
CA GLY A 383 -22.90 -8.45 10.52
C GLY A 383 -22.30 -7.09 10.84
N ARG A 384 -21.06 -6.81 10.41
CA ARG A 384 -20.43 -5.50 10.58
C ARG A 384 -20.90 -4.51 9.50
N THR A 385 -20.89 -3.23 9.87
CA THR A 385 -21.15 -2.12 8.96
C THR A 385 -19.98 -1.15 9.03
N ILE A 386 -19.53 -0.68 7.88
CA ILE A 386 -18.46 0.32 7.73
C ILE A 386 -19.04 1.52 7.01
N GLU A 387 -18.90 2.70 7.61
CA GLU A 387 -19.35 3.97 7.02
C GLU A 387 -18.15 4.84 6.70
N GLN A 388 -18.15 5.42 5.49
CA GLN A 388 -17.14 6.38 5.06
C GLN A 388 -17.82 7.61 4.49
N SER A 389 -17.39 8.79 4.93
CA SER A 389 -17.93 10.07 4.45
C SER A 389 -16.84 10.97 3.88
N SER A 390 -17.21 11.78 2.90
CA SER A 390 -16.37 12.84 2.36
C SER A 390 -17.21 14.03 1.89
N PRO A 391 -16.66 15.25 1.83
CA PRO A 391 -17.37 16.43 1.32
C PRO A 391 -17.87 16.21 -0.11
N ARG A 392 -19.10 16.65 -0.38
CA ARG A 392 -19.66 16.67 -1.73
C ARG A 392 -19.14 17.90 -2.47
N VAL A 393 -18.34 17.68 -3.49
CA VAL A 393 -17.68 18.75 -4.26
C VAL A 393 -17.90 18.57 -5.77
N GLY A 394 -17.77 19.67 -6.49
CA GLY A 394 -17.80 19.72 -7.95
C GLY A 394 -19.14 19.34 -8.55
N LYS A 395 -19.18 19.28 -9.89
CA LYS A 395 -20.35 18.86 -10.66
C LYS A 395 -20.29 17.37 -10.98
N ASP A 396 -21.46 16.74 -11.07
CA ASP A 396 -21.52 15.35 -11.55
C ASP A 396 -20.95 15.26 -12.98
N ARG A 397 -20.10 14.26 -13.20
CA ARG A 397 -19.46 13.99 -14.48
C ARG A 397 -19.70 12.54 -14.87
N HIS A 398 -19.76 12.31 -16.18
CA HIS A 398 -19.81 10.95 -16.72
C HIS A 398 -18.58 10.14 -16.27
N GLY A 399 -18.77 8.84 -15.98
CA GLY A 399 -17.69 7.94 -15.59
C GLY A 399 -17.31 7.92 -14.12
N THR A 400 -17.93 8.74 -13.23
CA THR A 400 -17.61 8.76 -11.79
C THR A 400 -17.81 7.41 -11.08
N GLY A 401 -18.84 6.64 -11.48
CA GLY A 401 -19.09 5.29 -10.94
C GLY A 401 -17.98 4.31 -11.33
N CYS A 402 -17.59 4.31 -12.61
CA CYS A 402 -16.50 3.50 -13.12
C CYS A 402 -15.16 3.84 -12.45
N LEU A 403 -14.88 5.14 -12.27
CA LEU A 403 -13.70 5.63 -11.58
C LEU A 403 -13.64 5.12 -10.13
N TYR A 404 -14.76 5.25 -9.39
CA TYR A 404 -14.88 4.76 -8.00
C TYR A 404 -14.58 3.27 -7.91
N ALA A 405 -15.26 2.47 -8.73
CA ALA A 405 -15.14 1.02 -8.74
C ALA A 405 -13.71 0.56 -9.12
N THR A 406 -13.06 1.26 -10.05
CA THR A 406 -11.70 0.93 -10.49
C THR A 406 -10.66 1.33 -9.44
N GLU A 407 -10.78 2.52 -8.80
CA GLU A 407 -9.90 2.90 -7.68
C GLU A 407 -10.02 1.88 -6.55
N LEU A 408 -11.26 1.51 -6.18
CA LEU A 408 -11.52 0.48 -5.17
C LEU A 408 -10.87 -0.85 -5.53
N ALA A 409 -11.04 -1.33 -6.77
CA ALA A 409 -10.46 -2.59 -7.26
C ALA A 409 -8.92 -2.59 -7.17
N VAL A 410 -8.27 -1.48 -7.55
CA VAL A 410 -6.80 -1.35 -7.43
C VAL A 410 -6.38 -1.41 -5.97
N VAL A 411 -7.06 -0.71 -5.07
CA VAL A 411 -6.69 -0.72 -3.64
C VAL A 411 -6.90 -2.12 -3.05
N LEU A 412 -8.05 -2.75 -3.31
CA LEU A 412 -8.34 -4.11 -2.84
C LEU A 412 -7.36 -5.15 -3.39
N SER A 413 -6.81 -4.96 -4.60
CA SER A 413 -5.82 -5.89 -5.17
C SER A 413 -4.52 -6.00 -4.38
N HIS A 414 -4.24 -5.03 -3.52
CA HIS A 414 -3.11 -5.06 -2.60
C HIS A 414 -3.47 -5.62 -1.21
N MET A 415 -4.75 -5.78 -0.91
CA MET A 415 -5.24 -6.26 0.37
C MET A 415 -5.31 -7.79 0.40
N ARG A 416 -5.31 -8.36 1.60
CA ARG A 416 -5.39 -9.81 1.83
C ARG A 416 -6.82 -10.31 1.77
N THR A 417 -7.70 -9.58 2.43
CA THR A 417 -9.15 -9.81 2.39
C THR A 417 -9.88 -8.52 2.03
N PRO A 418 -11.09 -8.59 1.46
CA PRO A 418 -11.88 -7.38 1.20
C PRO A 418 -12.19 -6.57 2.44
N GLU A 419 -12.32 -7.23 3.61
CA GLU A 419 -12.62 -6.57 4.88
C GLU A 419 -11.43 -5.81 5.47
N ASP A 420 -10.20 -6.21 5.10
CA ASP A 420 -8.99 -5.55 5.57
C ASP A 420 -8.92 -4.13 5.00
N ASN A 421 -9.06 -3.13 5.86
CA ASN A 421 -8.97 -1.73 5.49
C ASN A 421 -9.99 -1.26 4.40
N LEU A 422 -11.20 -1.86 4.37
CA LEU A 422 -12.25 -1.46 3.42
C LEU A 422 -12.62 0.03 3.57
N SER A 423 -12.61 0.56 4.78
CA SER A 423 -12.81 1.99 5.05
C SER A 423 -11.78 2.85 4.31
N TYR A 424 -10.49 2.49 4.39
CA TYR A 424 -9.42 3.15 3.62
C TYR A 424 -9.66 3.08 2.11
N ALA A 425 -10.05 1.91 1.60
CA ALA A 425 -10.32 1.73 0.17
C ALA A 425 -11.50 2.59 -0.30
N MET A 426 -12.58 2.67 0.50
CA MET A 426 -13.72 3.54 0.25
C MET A 426 -13.33 5.02 0.26
N GLY A 427 -12.57 5.47 1.26
CA GLY A 427 -12.07 6.83 1.37
C GLY A 427 -11.18 7.23 0.17
N ARG A 428 -10.31 6.31 -0.28
CA ARG A 428 -9.52 6.49 -1.50
C ARG A 428 -10.39 6.67 -2.74
N ALA A 429 -11.40 5.82 -2.90
CA ALA A 429 -12.32 5.89 -4.05
C ALA A 429 -13.18 7.17 -4.04
N GLN A 430 -13.69 7.60 -2.88
CA GLN A 430 -14.41 8.88 -2.72
C GLN A 430 -13.52 10.06 -3.10
N ARG A 431 -12.27 10.07 -2.60
CA ARG A 431 -11.30 11.11 -2.93
C ARG A 431 -10.99 11.17 -4.43
N ALA A 432 -10.82 10.02 -5.08
CA ALA A 432 -10.57 9.96 -6.51
C ALA A 432 -11.72 10.61 -7.30
N VAL A 433 -12.97 10.32 -6.93
CA VAL A 433 -14.17 10.93 -7.53
C VAL A 433 -14.24 12.43 -7.26
N ALA A 434 -13.95 12.87 -6.02
CA ALA A 434 -13.95 14.28 -5.67
C ALA A 434 -12.94 15.07 -6.52
N CYS A 435 -11.70 14.60 -6.62
CA CYS A 435 -10.68 15.22 -7.48
C CYS A 435 -11.10 15.26 -8.95
N TYR A 436 -11.69 14.17 -9.46
CA TYR A 436 -12.16 14.11 -10.84
C TYR A 436 -13.29 15.12 -11.12
N ARG A 437 -14.27 15.26 -10.20
CA ARG A 437 -15.37 16.23 -10.29
C ARG A 437 -14.88 17.68 -10.34
N GLU A 438 -13.81 17.98 -9.59
CA GLU A 438 -13.17 19.30 -9.55
C GLU A 438 -12.23 19.56 -10.75
N GLY A 439 -12.02 18.57 -11.62
CA GLY A 439 -11.07 18.67 -12.72
C GLY A 439 -9.61 18.68 -12.29
N ALA A 440 -9.32 18.24 -11.08
CA ALA A 440 -7.97 18.11 -10.56
C ALA A 440 -7.32 16.81 -11.07
N SER A 441 -6.03 16.88 -11.42
CA SER A 441 -5.26 15.68 -11.73
C SER A 441 -5.05 14.86 -10.46
N LEU A 442 -5.46 13.60 -10.50
CA LEU A 442 -5.17 12.66 -9.42
C LEU A 442 -3.67 12.38 -9.36
N PRO A 443 -3.08 12.27 -8.16
CA PRO A 443 -1.69 11.86 -7.99
C PRO A 443 -1.46 10.49 -8.63
N SER A 444 -0.36 10.34 -9.39
CA SER A 444 0.08 9.05 -9.92
C SER A 444 0.66 8.18 -8.79
N ARG A 445 0.41 6.87 -8.82
CA ARG A 445 1.02 5.93 -7.88
C ARG A 445 2.43 5.50 -8.31
N GLU A 446 2.79 5.67 -9.59
CA GLU A 446 4.14 5.43 -10.13
C GLU A 446 5.13 6.53 -9.73
N ARG A 447 5.16 6.92 -8.47
CA ARG A 447 6.12 7.93 -8.04
C ARG A 447 7.49 7.32 -7.85
N LYS A 448 8.49 8.02 -8.38
CA LYS A 448 9.90 7.72 -8.10
C LYS A 448 10.26 7.93 -6.63
N VAL A 449 9.42 8.67 -5.89
CA VAL A 449 9.67 9.12 -4.52
C VAL A 449 8.61 8.54 -3.58
N ARG A 450 9.05 7.82 -2.55
CA ARG A 450 8.20 7.31 -1.47
C ARG A 450 8.36 8.14 -0.21
N LEU A 451 7.26 8.40 0.47
CA LEU A 451 7.27 8.98 1.81
C LEU A 451 7.68 7.90 2.82
N GLY A 452 8.76 8.13 3.54
CA GLY A 452 9.12 7.32 4.71
C GLY A 452 8.45 7.84 5.98
N LYS A 453 8.55 7.12 7.08
CA LYS A 453 7.83 7.45 8.33
C LYS A 453 8.48 8.56 9.17
N ARG A 454 9.74 8.88 8.93
CA ARG A 454 10.53 9.84 9.71
C ARG A 454 10.89 11.05 8.85
N MET A 455 10.29 12.18 9.16
CA MET A 455 10.56 13.43 8.45
C MET A 455 11.38 14.38 9.34
N PHE A 456 12.52 14.85 8.84
CA PHE A 456 13.29 15.90 9.48
C PHE A 456 12.95 17.26 8.88
N ILE A 457 12.44 18.17 9.71
CA ILE A 457 12.20 19.56 9.34
C ILE A 457 13.40 20.37 9.77
N THR A 458 14.11 20.95 8.81
CA THR A 458 15.35 21.70 9.12
C THR A 458 15.06 22.95 9.94
N HIS A 459 16.00 23.28 10.81
CA HIS A 459 16.03 24.54 11.55
C HIS A 459 17.48 24.94 11.77
N GLY A 460 17.75 26.22 11.88
CA GLY A 460 19.08 26.75 12.11
C GLY A 460 19.14 28.24 11.79
N ALA A 461 20.11 28.94 12.32
CA ALA A 461 20.29 30.37 12.10
C ALA A 461 20.99 30.64 10.77
N THR A 462 21.79 29.71 10.26
CA THR A 462 22.58 29.84 9.02
C THR A 462 22.40 28.65 8.08
N PRO A 463 22.58 28.82 6.76
CA PRO A 463 22.60 27.73 5.80
C PRO A 463 23.60 26.63 6.13
N GLN A 464 24.78 26.99 6.59
CA GLN A 464 25.85 26.05 6.96
C GLN A 464 25.44 25.17 8.13
N GLU A 465 24.77 25.76 9.13
CA GLU A 465 24.23 25.00 10.25
C GLU A 465 23.17 24.01 9.80
N ILE A 466 22.23 24.45 8.95
CA ILE A 466 21.15 23.62 8.39
C ILE A 466 21.74 22.45 7.59
N LEU A 467 22.70 22.70 6.71
CA LEU A 467 23.36 21.66 5.91
C LEU A 467 24.12 20.67 6.78
N ARG A 468 24.88 21.15 7.78
CA ARG A 468 25.62 20.30 8.70
C ARG A 468 24.69 19.39 9.52
N GLN A 469 23.61 19.94 10.06
CA GLN A 469 22.60 19.16 10.81
C GLN A 469 21.97 18.10 9.91
N THR A 470 21.62 18.47 8.68
CA THR A 470 21.02 17.53 7.72
C THR A 470 22.00 16.42 7.34
N SER A 471 23.28 16.76 7.10
CA SER A 471 24.31 15.75 6.83
C SER A 471 24.38 14.71 7.93
N LEU A 472 24.46 15.14 9.20
CA LEU A 472 24.45 14.23 10.35
C LEU A 472 23.20 13.36 10.42
N VAL A 473 22.03 13.95 10.17
CA VAL A 473 20.74 13.23 10.20
C VAL A 473 20.67 12.15 9.10
N VAL A 474 21.10 12.45 7.87
CA VAL A 474 21.06 11.48 6.77
C VAL A 474 22.18 10.46 6.86
N GLU A 475 23.39 10.82 7.30
CA GLU A 475 24.51 9.91 7.53
C GLU A 475 24.19 8.86 8.60
N GLN A 476 23.44 9.24 9.63
CA GLN A 476 23.01 8.32 10.69
C GLN A 476 21.66 7.62 10.39
N GLY A 477 21.07 7.86 9.22
CA GLY A 477 19.80 7.23 8.81
C GLY A 477 18.62 7.56 9.74
N LEU A 478 18.61 8.76 10.34
CA LEU A 478 17.59 9.15 11.32
C LEU A 478 16.32 9.70 10.67
N ALA A 479 16.38 10.09 9.41
CA ALA A 479 15.23 10.57 8.65
C ALA A 479 15.12 9.88 7.29
N ASP A 480 13.89 9.64 6.88
CA ASP A 480 13.54 9.07 5.59
C ASP A 480 13.15 10.16 4.58
N VAL A 481 12.86 11.37 5.06
CA VAL A 481 12.44 12.54 4.27
C VAL A 481 13.01 13.79 4.93
N ILE A 482 13.54 14.71 4.12
CA ILE A 482 14.02 16.03 4.58
C ILE A 482 13.06 17.12 4.10
N GLN A 483 12.64 18.00 5.00
CA GLN A 483 11.89 19.21 4.67
C GLN A 483 12.76 20.44 4.95
N LEU A 484 13.22 21.11 3.88
CA LEU A 484 13.98 22.35 4.01
C LEU A 484 13.06 23.52 4.32
N ARG A 485 13.23 24.10 5.50
CA ARG A 485 12.44 25.24 5.98
C ARG A 485 13.32 26.41 6.40
N MET A 486 13.16 27.55 5.72
CA MET A 486 13.95 28.79 5.94
C MET A 486 13.05 30.02 5.80
N LYS A 487 12.16 30.27 6.77
CA LYS A 487 11.10 31.31 6.67
C LYS A 487 11.62 32.75 6.58
N GLU A 488 12.75 33.04 7.18
CA GLU A 488 13.33 34.39 7.23
C GLU A 488 14.41 34.62 6.15
N ALA A 489 14.68 33.62 5.31
CA ALA A 489 15.71 33.73 4.29
C ALA A 489 15.24 34.55 3.07
N SER A 490 16.15 35.33 2.50
CA SER A 490 15.91 35.95 1.18
C SER A 490 15.73 34.84 0.13
N TRP A 491 15.04 35.18 -0.96
CA TRP A 491 14.81 34.25 -2.06
C TRP A 491 16.12 33.64 -2.61
N SER A 492 17.14 34.48 -2.84
CA SER A 492 18.44 34.04 -3.35
C SER A 492 19.18 33.12 -2.39
N LEU A 493 19.13 33.40 -1.08
CA LEU A 493 19.75 32.56 -0.05
C LEU A 493 19.04 31.22 0.04
N PHE A 494 17.70 31.22 0.02
CA PHE A 494 16.94 29.98 0.08
C PHE A 494 17.22 29.11 -1.17
N LEU A 495 17.24 29.70 -2.37
CA LEU A 495 17.55 28.97 -3.59
C LEU A 495 18.95 28.37 -3.58
N ALA A 496 19.96 29.14 -3.13
CA ALA A 496 21.33 28.64 -3.02
C ALA A 496 21.42 27.45 -2.07
N THR A 497 20.85 27.58 -0.86
CA THR A 497 20.80 26.50 0.14
C THR A 497 20.02 25.29 -0.36
N ALA A 498 18.90 25.51 -1.07
CA ALA A 498 18.09 24.41 -1.62
C ALA A 498 18.86 23.61 -2.68
N ARG A 499 19.74 24.24 -3.49
CA ARG A 499 20.60 23.53 -4.45
C ARG A 499 21.61 22.62 -3.75
N GLU A 500 22.28 23.13 -2.72
CA GLU A 500 23.23 22.35 -1.93
C GLU A 500 22.51 21.22 -1.19
N MET A 501 21.36 21.50 -0.59
CA MET A 501 20.52 20.50 0.07
C MET A 501 20.06 19.41 -0.88
N GLN A 502 19.67 19.76 -2.11
CA GLN A 502 19.27 18.78 -3.12
C GLN A 502 20.43 17.88 -3.54
N ALA A 503 21.63 18.42 -3.67
CA ALA A 503 22.82 17.63 -3.95
C ALA A 503 23.12 16.65 -2.80
N LEU A 504 23.05 17.14 -1.55
CA LEU A 504 23.20 16.31 -0.34
C LEU A 504 22.16 15.20 -0.29
N CYS A 505 20.87 15.53 -0.38
CA CYS A 505 19.78 14.56 -0.29
C CYS A 505 19.85 13.51 -1.41
N ARG A 506 20.24 13.89 -2.64
CA ARG A 506 20.44 12.95 -3.76
C ARG A 506 21.59 11.99 -3.50
N SER A 507 22.70 12.42 -2.88
CA SER A 507 23.82 11.54 -2.56
C SER A 507 23.45 10.44 -1.56
N PHE A 508 22.53 10.74 -0.63
CA PHE A 508 22.00 9.77 0.32
C PHE A 508 20.67 9.12 -0.11
N ARG A 509 20.14 9.49 -1.31
CA ARG A 509 18.84 9.00 -1.83
C ARG A 509 17.66 9.25 -0.89
N VAL A 510 17.72 10.35 -0.15
CA VAL A 510 16.64 10.81 0.75
C VAL A 510 15.84 11.91 0.03
N PRO A 511 14.51 11.82 -0.06
CA PRO A 511 13.66 12.84 -0.67
C PRO A 511 13.79 14.20 0.00
N LEU A 512 13.86 15.26 -0.82
CA LEU A 512 13.84 16.65 -0.38
C LEU A 512 12.48 17.30 -0.67
N LEU A 513 11.85 17.83 0.36
CA LEU A 513 10.67 18.69 0.28
C LEU A 513 11.05 20.13 0.60
N ILE A 514 10.51 21.07 -0.14
CA ILE A 514 10.70 22.51 0.11
C ILE A 514 9.48 23.05 0.86
N ASN A 515 9.71 23.74 1.97
CA ASN A 515 8.61 24.34 2.74
C ASN A 515 8.14 25.64 2.07
N ASP A 516 6.84 25.81 1.86
CA ASP A 516 6.10 27.00 1.34
C ASP A 516 6.42 27.37 -0.13
N ARG A 517 7.63 27.16 -0.63
CA ARG A 517 8.17 27.75 -1.86
C ARG A 517 8.11 26.79 -3.06
N VAL A 518 6.97 26.76 -3.75
CA VAL A 518 6.74 25.95 -4.97
C VAL A 518 7.70 26.33 -6.11
N ASP A 519 8.01 27.60 -6.26
CA ASP A 519 8.96 28.12 -7.25
C ASP A 519 10.38 27.56 -7.04
N ILE A 520 10.87 27.57 -5.79
CA ILE A 520 12.17 27.00 -5.45
C ILE A 520 12.16 25.48 -5.64
N ALA A 521 11.11 24.80 -5.20
CA ALA A 521 10.98 23.35 -5.39
C ALA A 521 11.11 22.96 -6.86
N ARG A 522 10.48 23.71 -7.77
CA ARG A 522 10.60 23.52 -9.22
C ARG A 522 12.00 23.80 -9.76
N LEU A 523 12.63 24.91 -9.32
CA LEU A 523 13.95 25.34 -9.82
C LEU A 523 15.08 24.39 -9.43
N VAL A 524 14.99 23.74 -8.26
CA VAL A 524 16.01 22.78 -7.80
C VAL A 524 15.65 21.34 -8.13
N ASP A 525 14.50 21.12 -8.79
CA ASP A 525 13.94 19.80 -9.04
C ASP A 525 13.81 18.97 -7.75
N ALA A 526 13.33 19.60 -6.68
CA ALA A 526 13.05 18.91 -5.42
C ALA A 526 11.97 17.83 -5.59
N ASP A 527 11.90 16.89 -4.66
CA ASP A 527 10.95 15.78 -4.71
C ASP A 527 9.52 16.24 -4.39
N GLY A 528 9.37 17.42 -3.79
CA GLY A 528 8.05 17.99 -3.53
C GLY A 528 8.08 19.27 -2.71
N VAL A 529 6.90 19.64 -2.21
CA VAL A 529 6.66 20.84 -1.40
C VAL A 529 5.74 20.51 -0.21
N HIS A 530 5.90 21.23 0.89
CA HIS A 530 4.97 21.25 2.00
C HIS A 530 4.37 22.63 2.15
N LEU A 531 3.04 22.72 2.17
CA LEU A 531 2.28 23.98 2.15
C LEU A 531 1.51 24.17 3.47
N GLY A 532 1.47 25.42 3.92
CA GLY A 532 0.56 25.87 4.97
C GLY A 532 -0.71 26.49 4.39
N VAL A 533 -1.63 26.90 5.25
CA VAL A 533 -2.93 27.44 4.87
C VAL A 533 -2.82 28.80 4.16
N GLU A 534 -1.77 29.57 4.45
CA GLU A 534 -1.56 30.92 3.86
C GLU A 534 -0.66 30.87 2.57
N ASP A 535 -0.19 29.67 2.17
CA ASP A 535 0.69 29.51 1.02
C ASP A 535 -0.10 29.33 -0.29
N LEU A 536 0.61 29.06 -1.39
CA LEU A 536 -0.02 28.75 -2.67
C LEU A 536 -0.97 27.55 -2.53
N SER A 537 -2.14 27.61 -3.16
CA SER A 537 -3.11 26.51 -3.05
C SER A 537 -2.52 25.18 -3.58
N PRO A 538 -2.89 24.03 -2.99
CA PRO A 538 -2.44 22.73 -3.47
C PRO A 538 -2.73 22.50 -4.96
N ARG A 539 -3.82 23.05 -5.49
CA ARG A 539 -4.22 22.93 -6.90
C ARG A 539 -3.27 23.67 -7.83
N GLU A 540 -2.87 24.89 -7.46
CA GLU A 540 -1.90 25.68 -8.23
C GLU A 540 -0.51 25.06 -8.13
N ALA A 541 -0.11 24.61 -6.93
CA ALA A 541 1.14 23.89 -6.73
C ALA A 541 1.19 22.63 -7.60
N ARG A 542 0.09 21.85 -7.68
CA ARG A 542 -0.01 20.66 -8.53
C ARG A 542 0.11 20.99 -10.02
N ARG A 543 -0.48 22.09 -10.47
CA ARG A 543 -0.33 22.56 -11.87
C ARG A 543 1.13 22.90 -12.21
N LEU A 544 1.84 23.51 -11.27
CA LEU A 544 3.22 23.92 -11.46
C LEU A 544 4.22 22.77 -11.37
N LEU A 545 3.98 21.81 -10.46
CA LEU A 545 4.90 20.71 -10.16
C LEU A 545 4.61 19.43 -10.95
N GLY A 546 3.40 19.28 -11.50
CA GLY A 546 2.96 18.05 -12.16
C GLY A 546 2.55 16.95 -11.19
N SER A 547 2.18 15.76 -11.71
CA SER A 547 1.65 14.64 -10.94
C SER A 547 2.69 13.89 -10.10
N GLU A 548 3.96 13.98 -10.49
CA GLU A 548 5.06 13.17 -9.92
C GLU A 548 5.63 13.72 -8.61
N LYS A 549 5.49 15.03 -8.37
CA LYS A 549 6.05 15.68 -7.18
C LYS A 549 5.11 15.55 -5.98
N LEU A 550 5.68 15.41 -4.78
CA LEU A 550 4.93 15.34 -3.54
C LEU A 550 4.40 16.71 -3.13
N ILE A 551 3.16 16.76 -2.69
CA ILE A 551 2.56 17.96 -2.08
C ILE A 551 1.99 17.57 -0.72
N GLY A 552 2.52 18.16 0.34
CA GLY A 552 1.99 18.07 1.69
C GLY A 552 1.18 19.31 2.06
N LEU A 553 0.20 19.16 2.94
CA LEU A 553 -0.61 20.25 3.48
C LEU A 553 -0.65 20.18 5.00
N THR A 554 -0.50 21.34 5.67
CA THR A 554 -0.68 21.42 7.12
C THR A 554 -2.17 21.47 7.47
N CYS A 555 -2.60 20.63 8.43
CA CYS A 555 -3.93 20.65 9.04
C CYS A 555 -3.83 20.72 10.56
N HIS A 556 -4.89 21.24 11.23
CA HIS A 556 -4.89 21.49 12.66
C HIS A 556 -6.08 20.84 13.39
N ASN A 557 -7.10 20.40 12.68
CA ASN A 557 -8.34 19.84 13.22
C ASN A 557 -9.06 18.95 12.22
N ARG A 558 -10.14 18.29 12.65
CA ARG A 558 -10.94 17.39 11.80
C ARG A 558 -11.50 18.06 10.57
N LYS A 559 -12.00 19.30 10.70
CA LYS A 559 -12.56 20.04 9.57
C LYS A 559 -11.53 20.25 8.46
N GLU A 560 -10.33 20.68 8.81
CA GLU A 560 -9.23 20.89 7.85
C GLU A 560 -8.78 19.57 7.23
N LEU A 561 -8.79 18.46 7.98
CA LEU A 561 -8.54 17.12 7.44
C LEU A 561 -9.58 16.73 6.37
N ASP A 562 -10.87 16.99 6.65
CA ASP A 562 -11.94 16.69 5.71
C ASP A 562 -11.84 17.56 4.45
N GLU A 563 -11.52 18.84 4.58
CA GLU A 563 -11.25 19.75 3.46
C GLU A 563 -10.02 19.31 2.64
N ALA A 564 -8.99 18.79 3.28
CA ALA A 564 -7.78 18.28 2.62
C ALA A 564 -8.03 17.05 1.72
N LEU A 565 -9.09 16.27 1.98
CA LEU A 565 -9.44 15.09 1.18
C LEU A 565 -9.75 15.41 -0.28
N VAL A 566 -10.25 16.61 -0.56
CA VAL A 566 -10.62 17.04 -1.93
C VAL A 566 -9.49 17.80 -2.64
N GLU A 567 -8.39 18.03 -1.97
CA GLU A 567 -7.23 18.70 -2.52
C GLU A 567 -6.24 17.69 -3.17
N PRO A 568 -5.51 18.06 -4.25
CA PRO A 568 -4.57 17.18 -4.93
C PRO A 568 -3.23 17.06 -4.21
N ILE A 569 -3.29 16.69 -2.92
CA ILE A 569 -2.13 16.50 -2.03
C ILE A 569 -1.78 15.03 -1.86
N ASP A 570 -0.67 14.76 -1.23
CA ASP A 570 -0.11 13.41 -1.06
C ASP A 570 -0.02 12.98 0.40
N TYR A 571 0.07 13.93 1.31
CA TYR A 571 0.12 13.69 2.74
C TYR A 571 -0.32 14.95 3.50
N VAL A 572 -0.61 14.75 4.77
CA VAL A 572 -0.97 15.81 5.70
C VAL A 572 0.06 15.91 6.83
N GLY A 573 0.45 17.12 7.20
CA GLY A 573 1.13 17.43 8.45
C GLY A 573 0.13 17.92 9.49
N LEU A 574 -0.20 17.08 10.47
CA LEU A 574 -1.22 17.36 11.48
C LEU A 574 -0.60 17.84 12.79
N GLY A 575 -1.01 19.01 13.27
CA GLY A 575 -0.50 19.55 14.53
C GLY A 575 -0.90 20.99 14.80
N PRO A 576 -0.40 21.60 15.88
CA PRO A 576 0.76 21.15 16.66
C PRO A 576 0.39 20.12 17.74
N TYR A 577 1.25 19.12 17.91
CA TYR A 577 1.11 18.18 19.02
C TYR A 577 1.30 18.86 20.38
N ARG A 578 2.31 19.74 20.45
CA ARG A 578 2.68 20.50 21.65
C ARG A 578 3.11 21.91 21.28
N TYR A 579 3.22 22.78 22.27
CA TYR A 579 3.79 24.11 22.09
C TYR A 579 5.18 24.05 21.45
N THR A 580 5.40 24.89 20.42
CA THR A 580 6.70 25.00 19.75
C THR A 580 7.05 26.46 19.50
N LYS A 581 8.33 26.81 19.70
CA LYS A 581 8.86 28.15 19.43
C LYS A 581 9.11 28.41 17.94
N THR A 582 9.04 27.38 17.10
CA THR A 582 9.36 27.45 15.66
C THR A 582 8.25 28.05 14.79
N LYS A 583 7.06 28.28 15.35
CA LYS A 583 5.91 28.90 14.64
C LYS A 583 5.37 30.09 15.43
N LYS A 584 5.28 31.29 14.81
CA LYS A 584 4.88 32.54 15.48
C LYS A 584 3.38 32.58 15.85
N LYS A 585 2.52 31.96 15.02
CA LYS A 585 1.07 31.78 15.31
C LYS A 585 0.81 30.29 15.44
N LEU A 586 0.49 29.81 16.62
CA LEU A 586 0.15 28.43 16.89
C LEU A 586 -1.36 28.24 16.85
N ALA A 587 -1.81 27.24 16.11
CA ALA A 587 -3.15 26.68 16.23
C ALA A 587 -3.32 26.00 17.61
N PRO A 588 -4.55 25.67 18.03
CA PRO A 588 -4.79 24.90 19.26
C PRO A 588 -3.95 23.63 19.32
N ILE A 589 -3.37 23.37 20.49
CA ILE A 589 -2.54 22.19 20.73
C ILE A 589 -3.44 20.96 20.76
N LEU A 590 -3.12 19.94 19.96
CA LEU A 590 -3.89 18.69 19.92
C LEU A 590 -3.60 17.77 21.11
N GLY A 591 -2.34 17.67 21.53
CA GLY A 591 -1.94 16.67 22.52
C GLY A 591 -2.22 15.23 22.03
N LEU A 592 -1.86 14.24 22.83
CA LEU A 592 -2.10 12.82 22.47
C LEU A 592 -3.59 12.50 22.33
N GLU A 593 -4.41 13.03 23.23
CA GLU A 593 -5.86 12.82 23.23
C GLU A 593 -6.53 13.34 21.96
N GLY A 594 -6.12 14.52 21.48
CA GLY A 594 -6.64 15.08 20.24
C GLY A 594 -6.36 14.19 19.02
N TYR A 595 -5.20 13.50 18.97
CA TYR A 595 -4.91 12.56 17.91
C TYR A 595 -5.80 11.32 17.98
N TYR A 596 -6.08 10.75 19.15
CA TYR A 596 -7.02 9.63 19.30
C TYR A 596 -8.44 9.98 18.86
N GLN A 597 -8.93 11.20 19.20
CA GLN A 597 -10.27 11.66 18.83
C GLN A 597 -10.45 11.84 17.31
N LEU A 598 -9.37 12.00 16.56
CA LEU A 598 -9.42 12.21 15.12
C LEU A 598 -9.59 10.94 14.28
N GLN A 599 -9.53 9.74 14.87
CA GLN A 599 -9.76 8.46 14.19
C GLN A 599 -8.92 8.30 12.92
N LEU A 600 -7.61 8.52 13.04
CA LEU A 600 -6.66 8.57 11.92
C LEU A 600 -6.40 7.23 11.19
N PRO A 601 -6.57 6.03 11.81
CA PRO A 601 -6.38 4.76 11.10
C PRO A 601 -7.18 4.64 9.81
N ASP A 602 -8.37 5.26 9.75
CA ASP A 602 -9.25 5.23 8.59
C ASP A 602 -9.07 6.41 7.63
N TYR A 603 -8.13 7.32 7.92
CA TYR A 603 -7.91 8.49 7.08
C TYR A 603 -7.14 8.14 5.80
N PRO A 604 -7.66 8.48 4.59
CA PRO A 604 -7.17 7.93 3.32
C PRO A 604 -5.87 8.56 2.79
N LEU A 605 -5.20 9.39 3.56
CA LEU A 605 -3.88 9.96 3.25
C LEU A 605 -2.89 9.72 4.38
N PRO A 606 -1.59 9.58 4.10
CA PRO A 606 -0.57 9.57 5.12
C PRO A 606 -0.64 10.83 6.00
N VAL A 607 -0.75 10.66 7.31
CA VAL A 607 -0.76 11.75 8.30
C VAL A 607 0.53 11.73 9.09
N TYR A 608 1.29 12.81 9.05
CA TYR A 608 2.45 13.01 9.93
C TYR A 608 2.07 13.83 11.14
N ALA A 609 2.33 13.32 12.34
CA ALA A 609 2.26 14.14 13.53
C ALA A 609 3.40 15.15 13.54
N ILE A 610 3.11 16.42 13.88
CA ILE A 610 4.06 17.54 13.85
C ILE A 610 3.89 18.47 15.05
N GLY A 611 5.00 19.08 15.47
CA GLY A 611 5.02 20.19 16.41
C GLY A 611 5.38 19.83 17.85
N GLY A 612 6.62 20.09 18.24
CA GLY A 612 7.11 19.93 19.61
C GLY A 612 7.23 18.47 20.10
N ILE A 613 7.35 17.51 19.18
CA ILE A 613 7.44 16.08 19.48
C ILE A 613 8.87 15.73 19.94
N HIS A 614 8.96 14.94 21.00
CA HIS A 614 10.20 14.37 21.52
C HIS A 614 10.33 12.88 21.17
N PRO A 615 11.55 12.32 21.09
CA PRO A 615 11.77 10.92 20.72
C PRO A 615 10.98 9.90 21.54
N GLU A 616 10.89 10.13 22.86
CA GLU A 616 10.19 9.26 23.81
C GLU A 616 8.66 9.19 23.60
N GLU A 617 8.10 10.09 22.80
CA GLU A 617 6.65 10.15 22.54
C GLU A 617 6.25 9.46 21.22
N VAL A 618 7.23 9.12 20.41
CA VAL A 618 7.02 8.60 19.04
C VAL A 618 6.14 7.35 19.03
N SER A 619 6.43 6.36 19.90
CA SER A 619 5.65 5.12 19.96
C SER A 619 4.16 5.39 20.22
N ARG A 620 3.88 6.21 21.25
CA ARG A 620 2.51 6.55 21.65
C ARG A 620 1.74 7.33 20.57
N LEU A 621 2.46 8.16 19.79
CA LEU A 621 1.85 8.85 18.66
C LEU A 621 1.56 7.89 17.50
N LEU A 622 2.43 6.95 17.21
CA LEU A 622 2.17 5.93 16.20
C LEU A 622 0.94 5.05 16.55
N ASP A 623 0.71 4.79 17.84
CA ASP A 623 -0.48 4.06 18.33
C ASP A 623 -1.80 4.79 18.03
N THR A 624 -1.76 6.10 17.77
CA THR A 624 -2.96 6.87 17.36
C THR A 624 -3.35 6.66 15.90
N GLY A 625 -2.56 5.91 15.13
CA GLY A 625 -2.79 5.67 13.71
C GLY A 625 -2.17 6.69 12.76
N VAL A 626 -1.29 7.59 13.25
CA VAL A 626 -0.54 8.45 12.33
C VAL A 626 0.44 7.61 11.51
N TYR A 627 0.60 7.99 10.24
CA TYR A 627 1.54 7.32 9.33
C TYR A 627 2.99 7.48 9.75
N GLY A 628 3.36 8.67 10.20
CA GLY A 628 4.74 9.00 10.54
C GLY A 628 4.86 10.23 11.43
N ILE A 629 6.10 10.58 11.74
CA ILE A 629 6.43 11.69 12.64
C ILE A 629 7.34 12.70 11.91
N ALA A 630 6.98 13.97 12.00
CA ALA A 630 7.80 15.08 11.53
C ALA A 630 8.41 15.84 12.72
N MET A 631 9.72 15.76 12.86
CA MET A 631 10.47 16.40 13.96
C MET A 631 11.51 17.40 13.44
N SER A 632 11.85 18.35 14.28
CA SER A 632 12.91 19.32 14.04
C SER A 632 13.98 19.21 15.15
N SER A 633 14.03 20.13 16.11
CA SER A 633 15.01 20.10 17.21
C SER A 633 14.93 18.82 18.07
N GLY A 634 13.77 18.19 18.16
CA GLY A 634 13.61 16.93 18.89
C GLY A 634 14.49 15.81 18.33
N LEU A 635 14.65 15.73 17.01
CA LEU A 635 15.49 14.72 16.36
C LEU A 635 16.98 14.93 16.70
N LEU A 636 17.43 16.18 16.79
CA LEU A 636 18.83 16.52 17.05
C LEU A 636 19.24 16.34 18.51
N ARG A 637 18.29 16.38 19.45
CA ARG A 637 18.59 16.16 20.88
C ARG A 637 19.17 14.77 21.12
N GLY A 638 18.71 13.78 20.41
CA GLY A 638 19.26 12.41 20.48
C GLY A 638 20.71 12.29 19.94
N LEU A 639 21.19 13.27 19.15
CA LEU A 639 22.54 13.26 18.60
C LEU A 639 23.59 13.88 19.53
N TYR A 640 23.18 14.69 20.49
CA TYR A 640 24.08 15.45 21.37
C TYR A 640 24.10 14.96 22.83
N SER A 641 23.31 13.92 23.18
CA SER A 641 23.32 13.29 24.49
C SER A 641 24.13 11.99 24.45
N GLU A 642 25.29 11.94 25.08
CA GLU A 642 26.13 10.74 25.19
C GLU A 642 25.49 9.62 26.05
N ASP A 643 24.33 9.85 26.72
CA ASP A 643 23.75 8.98 27.73
C ASP A 643 22.31 8.50 27.50
N THR A 644 21.80 8.47 26.27
CA THR A 644 20.42 7.96 26.04
C THR A 644 20.45 6.73 25.14
N PRO A 645 19.92 5.54 25.59
CA PRO A 645 19.65 4.42 24.68
C PRO A 645 18.71 4.91 23.58
N SER A 646 18.96 4.50 22.33
CA SER A 646 18.22 4.99 21.16
C SER A 646 16.72 4.62 21.27
N THR A 647 15.91 5.53 21.77
CA THR A 647 14.44 5.43 21.83
C THR A 647 13.79 5.53 20.42
N TYR A 648 14.59 5.57 19.38
CA TYR A 648 14.12 5.55 17.97
C TYR A 648 13.63 4.18 17.50
N ASP A 649 13.70 3.16 18.34
CA ASP A 649 13.35 1.77 18.02
C ASP A 649 11.85 1.53 17.81
N SER A 650 11.01 2.46 18.29
CA SER A 650 9.54 2.35 18.19
C SER A 650 8.97 2.49 16.77
N PHE A 651 9.74 3.00 15.80
CA PHE A 651 9.27 3.08 14.40
C PHE A 651 9.18 1.73 13.68
N THR A 652 9.81 0.69 14.23
CA THR A 652 9.92 -0.62 13.55
C THR A 652 9.01 -1.70 14.11
N SER A 653 8.42 -1.53 15.31
CA SER A 653 7.69 -2.59 16.00
C SER A 653 6.16 -2.53 15.93
N GLN A 654 5.56 -1.41 15.54
CA GLN A 654 4.11 -1.29 15.49
C GLN A 654 3.64 -0.67 14.19
N ASN A 655 2.78 -1.37 13.52
CA ASN A 655 2.03 -1.12 12.28
C ASN A 655 2.60 -1.69 10.98
N THR A 656 2.42 -2.99 10.83
CA THR A 656 2.33 -3.67 9.53
C THR A 656 0.87 -3.78 9.05
N SER A 657 0.01 -2.85 9.39
CA SER A 657 -1.38 -2.84 8.93
C SER A 657 -1.87 -1.45 8.57
N LEU A 658 -1.19 -0.70 7.74
CA LEU A 658 -1.77 0.53 7.13
C LEU A 658 -0.73 1.18 6.20
N CYS A 659 -0.74 0.79 4.96
CA CYS A 659 -0.53 1.55 3.70
C CYS A 659 -0.22 0.62 2.55
#